data_de75476e3cb40d0fa621f016413d848b
#
_entry.id   de75476e3cb40d0fa621f016413d848b
#
_cell.length_a   1.000
_cell.length_b   1.000
_cell.length_c   1.000
_cell.angle_alpha   90.00
_cell.angle_beta   90.00
_cell.angle_gamma   90.00
#
_symmetry.space_group_name_H-M   'P 1'
#
loop_
_entity.id
_entity.type
_entity.pdbx_description
1 polymer ?
#
loop_
_entity_poly.entity_id
_entity_poly.type
_entity_poly.pdbx_seq_one_letter_code
_entity_poly.pdbx_strand_id
1 'polypeptide(L)'
;MNISYNWLKDYLDFDLQPDEVAAALTSIGLETGGVEEVQTIKGGLEGLVIGEVLTCEEHPNSDHLHITTVNVGGAEPLQIVCGAQNVAAGQKVVVAVNGTKLYDGDECFTIKRSKIRGVESNGMICAEDEIGIGTDHAGIIVLPADAVVGTPAKEYYNVKSDYVLEVDITPNRVDATSHFGVARDLAAYLKQNGKPANLKRPSVDAFKIDDEVPAIEVVVENKEACLRYSGITIKNVTVKESPEWLQNRLKVIGLRPINNVVDITNYILHGVGQPLHSFDADKIKGNKVVVRSATEGAKFVTLDGVERTLTDRDLMICNVEEPMCIAGVFGGLDSGVTEQTKNVFLESATFHPTWIRKTARRFGLNTDASFRYERGLDPNQTVEVMKRAALLIQEVAGGTITGAIQDIYPVPVAPYRVELTYDKVNTLIGKVIPVETVKSILESLEMKIVSETAEGLVIDVPVYRIDVQRDVDVIEDILRIYGYNNVEFSDNVKSNLSYQTPTDRSYKLQNLISEQLCGCGFNEILNNSLTRSAYYDNLSTYPVSHCVMLMNPLSADLNCMRQTLLFGGLESVEHNAKRKNGNIRFFEFGNCYDYNIDHKKEGETLAEFSEDYRLGLWVSGSRVDNNWAHPNEKSSVYELKAYVENILVRLGVNLQKVIFGNLANDIYSAGLSITTSSGRQLGTMGIVSPKICKELDIETDVYYAELSWTLLMKEIKKSKVTFSEISKFPAVKRDLALLLEKNVQFAEIEKIATESERKLLKDVALFDVYEGKNLPAGKKSYAVSFYLQDEGKTLNDKQIDAIMKKIQTNLEQKLGAQLRG
;
A
#
# COMPACT_ATOMS: atom_id res chain seq x y z
N MET A 1 -12.64 8.50 6.28
CA MET A 1 -14.11 8.74 6.29
C MET A 1 -14.44 9.82 7.31
N ASN A 2 -15.30 10.79 6.93
CA ASN A 2 -15.67 11.90 7.80
C ASN A 2 -16.82 11.51 8.73
N ILE A 3 -16.60 11.61 10.02
CA ILE A 3 -17.58 11.34 11.09
C ILE A 3 -17.89 12.65 11.82
N SER A 4 -19.16 13.06 11.79
CA SER A 4 -19.64 14.19 12.54
C SER A 4 -19.81 13.82 14.03
N TYR A 5 -19.21 14.59 14.90
CA TYR A 5 -19.31 14.42 16.37
C TYR A 5 -20.74 14.58 16.86
N ASN A 6 -21.48 15.60 16.36
CA ASN A 6 -22.87 15.82 16.76
C ASN A 6 -23.82 14.73 16.20
N TRP A 7 -23.52 14.20 14.99
CA TRP A 7 -24.28 13.07 14.44
C TRP A 7 -23.97 11.76 15.20
N LEU A 8 -22.73 11.58 15.64
CA LEU A 8 -22.36 10.44 16.48
C LEU A 8 -23.17 10.42 17.81
N LYS A 9 -23.45 11.59 18.40
CA LYS A 9 -24.27 11.75 19.59
C LYS A 9 -25.76 11.39 19.39
N ASP A 10 -26.25 11.38 18.17
CA ASP A 10 -27.61 10.88 17.89
C ASP A 10 -27.72 9.37 18.16
N TYR A 11 -26.62 8.63 18.03
CA TYR A 11 -26.54 7.18 18.22
C TYR A 11 -26.00 6.74 19.58
N LEU A 12 -25.20 7.58 20.25
CA LEU A 12 -24.54 7.20 21.51
C LEU A 12 -24.47 8.38 22.47
N ASP A 13 -24.94 8.19 23.70
CA ASP A 13 -24.76 9.19 24.77
C ASP A 13 -23.35 9.10 25.36
N PHE A 14 -22.58 10.19 25.30
CA PHE A 14 -21.25 10.32 25.89
C PHE A 14 -20.86 11.78 26.17
N ASP A 15 -19.93 11.96 27.13
CA ASP A 15 -19.45 13.28 27.59
C ASP A 15 -18.00 13.58 27.12
N LEU A 16 -17.38 12.69 26.32
CA LEU A 16 -16.03 12.89 25.80
C LEU A 16 -15.97 14.11 24.86
N GLN A 17 -14.91 14.90 24.94
CA GLN A 17 -14.63 15.95 23.98
C GLN A 17 -14.17 15.37 22.64
N PRO A 18 -14.22 16.12 21.51
CA PRO A 18 -13.84 15.60 20.18
C PRO A 18 -12.46 14.94 20.14
N ASP A 19 -11.43 15.55 20.75
CA ASP A 19 -10.08 14.99 20.81
C ASP A 19 -10.01 13.71 21.65
N GLU A 20 -10.80 13.61 22.71
CA GLU A 20 -10.90 12.40 23.53
C GLU A 20 -11.58 11.27 22.77
N VAL A 21 -12.59 11.59 21.92
CA VAL A 21 -13.22 10.61 21.02
C VAL A 21 -12.22 10.11 20.00
N ALA A 22 -11.44 11.00 19.38
CA ALA A 22 -10.39 10.65 18.42
C ALA A 22 -9.35 9.71 19.04
N ALA A 23 -8.89 10.03 20.26
CA ALA A 23 -7.94 9.18 20.99
C ALA A 23 -8.55 7.81 21.35
N ALA A 24 -9.81 7.77 21.78
CA ALA A 24 -10.52 6.53 22.08
C ALA A 24 -10.66 5.64 20.83
N LEU A 25 -11.09 6.19 19.70
CA LEU A 25 -11.24 5.48 18.43
C LEU A 25 -9.91 4.91 17.94
N THR A 26 -8.84 5.73 17.95
CA THR A 26 -7.50 5.28 17.59
C THR A 26 -7.04 4.12 18.49
N SER A 27 -7.30 4.19 19.79
CA SER A 27 -6.88 3.14 20.74
C SER A 27 -7.54 1.77 20.50
N ILE A 28 -8.68 1.75 19.83
CA ILE A 28 -9.43 0.51 19.49
C ILE A 28 -9.33 0.13 18.02
N GLY A 29 -8.39 0.74 17.27
CA GLY A 29 -8.09 0.37 15.88
C GLY A 29 -8.90 1.11 14.81
N LEU A 30 -9.59 2.20 15.17
CA LEU A 30 -10.20 3.17 14.25
C LEU A 30 -9.36 4.45 14.26
N GLU A 31 -8.22 4.42 13.54
CA GLU A 31 -7.27 5.52 13.52
C GLU A 31 -7.93 6.82 13.08
N THR A 32 -7.75 7.88 13.89
CA THR A 32 -8.27 9.21 13.57
C THR A 32 -7.11 10.12 13.17
N GLY A 33 -7.07 10.51 11.90
CA GLY A 33 -6.01 11.35 11.31
C GLY A 33 -6.11 12.82 11.67
N GLY A 34 -7.33 13.32 11.99
CA GLY A 34 -7.56 14.71 12.34
C GLY A 34 -8.93 14.97 12.97
N VAL A 35 -9.02 16.10 13.67
CA VAL A 35 -10.27 16.64 14.20
C VAL A 35 -10.37 18.09 13.72
N GLU A 36 -11.42 18.42 12.98
CA GLU A 36 -11.64 19.76 12.42
C GLU A 36 -12.97 20.32 12.90
N GLU A 37 -12.99 21.58 13.37
CA GLU A 37 -14.24 22.29 13.65
C GLU A 37 -14.84 22.83 12.36
N VAL A 38 -16.06 22.41 12.04
CA VAL A 38 -16.85 22.85 10.88
C VAL A 38 -18.04 23.68 11.36
N GLN A 39 -18.13 24.88 10.88
CA GLN A 39 -19.22 25.80 11.21
C GLN A 39 -20.22 25.89 10.05
N THR A 40 -21.52 26.02 10.35
CA THR A 40 -22.57 26.12 9.31
C THR A 40 -22.37 27.33 8.39
N ILE A 41 -21.69 28.36 8.90
CA ILE A 41 -21.25 29.53 8.15
C ILE A 41 -19.75 29.70 8.40
N LYS A 42 -18.95 29.78 7.36
CA LYS A 42 -17.48 29.88 7.46
C LYS A 42 -17.05 31.08 8.30
N GLY A 43 -16.22 30.84 9.31
CA GLY A 43 -15.78 31.84 10.27
C GLY A 43 -16.77 32.13 11.42
N GLY A 44 -17.90 31.41 11.47
CA GLY A 44 -18.84 31.41 12.59
C GLY A 44 -19.48 32.76 12.90
N LEU A 45 -19.44 33.71 11.98
CA LEU A 45 -19.87 35.10 12.16
C LEU A 45 -19.19 35.76 13.37
N GLU A 46 -17.98 35.36 13.74
CA GLU A 46 -17.22 35.96 14.84
C GLU A 46 -16.86 37.44 14.54
N GLY A 47 -17.14 38.35 15.49
CA GLY A 47 -16.90 39.76 15.35
C GLY A 47 -18.01 40.52 14.60
N LEU A 48 -19.05 39.81 14.13
CA LEU A 48 -20.22 40.45 13.54
C LEU A 48 -21.28 40.67 14.63
N VAL A 49 -21.91 41.85 14.63
CA VAL A 49 -22.93 42.23 15.61
C VAL A 49 -24.12 42.92 14.95
N ILE A 50 -25.28 42.83 15.59
CA ILE A 50 -26.49 43.53 15.16
C ILE A 50 -26.33 45.01 15.55
N GLY A 51 -26.43 45.90 14.57
CA GLY A 51 -26.35 47.33 14.76
C GLY A 51 -27.63 48.08 14.36
N GLU A 52 -27.73 49.35 14.81
CA GLU A 52 -28.81 50.25 14.38
C GLU A 52 -28.17 51.49 13.74
N VAL A 53 -28.57 51.83 12.52
CA VAL A 53 -28.15 53.02 11.84
C VAL A 53 -28.86 54.22 12.46
N LEU A 54 -28.13 55.03 13.24
CA LEU A 54 -28.69 56.21 13.91
C LEU A 54 -28.82 57.39 12.92
N THR A 55 -27.79 57.66 12.09
CA THR A 55 -27.78 58.70 11.06
C THR A 55 -27.26 58.16 9.76
N CYS A 56 -27.73 58.71 8.63
CA CYS A 56 -27.27 58.39 7.30
C CYS A 56 -27.21 59.67 6.49
N GLU A 57 -26.01 60.12 6.12
CA GLU A 57 -25.76 61.39 5.40
C GLU A 57 -24.97 61.13 4.12
N GLU A 58 -25.16 62.00 3.09
CA GLU A 58 -24.39 61.87 1.85
C GLU A 58 -22.89 62.14 2.08
N HIS A 59 -22.03 61.39 1.41
CA HIS A 59 -20.58 61.56 1.52
C HIS A 59 -20.12 62.83 0.74
N PRO A 60 -19.38 63.77 1.38
CA PRO A 60 -19.05 65.08 0.75
C PRO A 60 -18.21 64.97 -0.54
N ASN A 61 -17.54 63.86 -0.76
CA ASN A 61 -16.66 63.63 -1.92
C ASN A 61 -17.10 62.42 -2.76
N SER A 62 -18.36 61.98 -2.72
CA SER A 62 -18.90 60.85 -3.47
C SER A 62 -20.41 61.01 -3.66
N ASP A 63 -20.90 60.59 -4.81
CA ASP A 63 -22.30 60.61 -5.26
C ASP A 63 -23.04 59.29 -4.95
N HIS A 64 -22.35 58.31 -4.42
CA HIS A 64 -22.89 56.98 -4.13
C HIS A 64 -22.48 56.43 -2.77
N LEU A 65 -21.71 57.15 -1.98
CA LEU A 65 -21.34 56.75 -0.62
C LEU A 65 -22.16 57.51 0.43
N HIS A 66 -22.43 56.84 1.55
CA HIS A 66 -23.10 57.40 2.69
C HIS A 66 -22.20 57.34 3.93
N ILE A 67 -22.21 58.34 4.76
CA ILE A 67 -21.59 58.36 6.09
C ILE A 67 -22.69 58.01 7.07
N THR A 68 -22.50 56.88 7.77
CA THR A 68 -23.48 56.41 8.78
C THR A 68 -22.87 56.43 10.15
N THR A 69 -23.70 56.70 11.15
CA THR A 69 -23.39 56.50 12.57
C THR A 69 -24.19 55.28 13.05
N VAL A 70 -23.52 54.22 13.49
CA VAL A 70 -24.17 52.96 13.79
C VAL A 70 -23.94 52.58 15.26
N ASN A 71 -25.04 52.39 16.00
CA ASN A 71 -25.01 51.85 17.35
C ASN A 71 -24.86 50.32 17.26
N VAL A 72 -23.75 49.80 17.80
CA VAL A 72 -23.47 48.34 17.87
C VAL A 72 -23.56 47.78 19.27
N GLY A 73 -24.22 48.51 20.21
CA GLY A 73 -24.31 48.12 21.63
C GLY A 73 -23.06 48.47 22.45
N GLY A 74 -22.07 49.15 21.88
CA GLY A 74 -20.88 49.64 22.59
C GLY A 74 -21.08 50.97 23.28
N ALA A 75 -20.05 51.47 23.97
CA ALA A 75 -20.11 52.74 24.70
C ALA A 75 -20.29 53.97 23.78
N GLU A 76 -19.74 53.91 22.57
CA GLU A 76 -19.86 54.94 21.54
C GLU A 76 -20.29 54.34 20.19
N PRO A 77 -21.17 55.01 19.43
CA PRO A 77 -21.55 54.58 18.09
C PRO A 77 -20.35 54.62 17.13
N LEU A 78 -20.33 53.73 16.13
CA LEU A 78 -19.29 53.66 15.10
C LEU A 78 -19.64 54.48 13.88
N GLN A 79 -18.70 55.28 13.39
CA GLN A 79 -18.80 55.91 12.07
C GLN A 79 -18.38 54.89 11.00
N ILE A 80 -19.27 54.60 10.05
CA ILE A 80 -19.03 53.63 8.97
C ILE A 80 -19.43 54.30 7.64
N VAL A 81 -18.57 54.21 6.65
CA VAL A 81 -18.86 54.64 5.28
C VAL A 81 -19.43 53.44 4.51
N CYS A 82 -20.65 53.58 4.01
CA CYS A 82 -21.38 52.53 3.28
C CYS A 82 -21.63 52.91 1.83
N GLY A 83 -21.45 51.97 0.90
CA GLY A 83 -21.69 52.16 -0.54
C GLY A 83 -23.06 51.63 -1.01
N ALA A 84 -23.81 50.96 -0.15
CA ALA A 84 -25.06 50.39 -0.55
C ALA A 84 -26.18 51.45 -0.65
N GLN A 85 -26.95 51.39 -1.72
CA GLN A 85 -28.05 52.30 -1.97
C GLN A 85 -29.26 52.16 -1.05
N ASN A 86 -29.41 50.99 -0.43
CA ASN A 86 -30.53 50.67 0.46
C ASN A 86 -30.29 51.01 1.95
N VAL A 87 -29.14 51.66 2.28
CA VAL A 87 -28.84 52.07 3.67
C VAL A 87 -29.68 53.31 4.05
N ALA A 88 -30.31 53.29 5.21
CA ALA A 88 -31.10 54.40 5.75
C ALA A 88 -31.07 54.45 7.26
N ALA A 89 -31.28 55.65 7.83
CA ALA A 89 -31.43 55.84 9.27
C ALA A 89 -32.62 55.05 9.84
N GLY A 90 -32.49 54.49 11.04
CA GLY A 90 -33.46 53.64 11.72
C GLY A 90 -33.43 52.13 11.37
N GLN A 91 -32.63 51.72 10.41
CA GLN A 91 -32.52 50.31 10.02
C GLN A 91 -31.68 49.51 11.04
N LYS A 92 -32.09 48.27 11.28
CA LYS A 92 -31.27 47.26 11.92
C LYS A 92 -30.44 46.53 10.87
N VAL A 93 -29.15 46.42 11.11
CA VAL A 93 -28.17 45.93 10.11
C VAL A 93 -27.15 44.99 10.75
N VAL A 94 -26.45 44.22 9.94
CA VAL A 94 -25.32 43.42 10.40
C VAL A 94 -24.00 44.16 10.18
N VAL A 95 -23.21 44.30 11.23
CA VAL A 95 -21.99 45.10 11.26
C VAL A 95 -20.76 44.27 11.56
N ALA A 96 -19.80 44.26 10.71
CA ALA A 96 -18.46 43.74 10.97
C ALA A 96 -17.63 44.87 11.66
N VAL A 97 -17.25 44.64 12.93
CA VAL A 97 -16.41 45.54 13.70
C VAL A 97 -14.92 45.38 13.32
N ASN A 98 -14.07 46.34 13.75
CA ASN A 98 -12.63 46.24 13.48
C ASN A 98 -12.06 44.91 14.09
N GLY A 99 -11.28 44.18 13.29
CA GLY A 99 -10.70 42.90 13.62
C GLY A 99 -11.51 41.70 13.11
N THR A 100 -12.78 41.88 12.67
CA THR A 100 -13.61 40.82 12.09
C THR A 100 -12.96 40.29 10.81
N LYS A 101 -12.94 38.95 10.70
CA LYS A 101 -12.53 38.24 9.47
C LYS A 101 -13.77 37.89 8.67
N LEU A 102 -13.79 38.29 7.40
CA LEU A 102 -14.80 37.90 6.41
C LEU A 102 -14.16 36.98 5.39
N TYR A 103 -14.96 36.06 4.82
CA TYR A 103 -14.48 34.98 3.95
C TYR A 103 -15.19 35.06 2.59
N ASP A 104 -14.38 35.00 1.52
CA ASP A 104 -14.86 34.82 0.14
C ASP A 104 -14.23 33.53 -0.42
N GLY A 105 -15.00 32.45 -0.47
CA GLY A 105 -14.45 31.11 -0.76
C GLY A 105 -13.36 30.73 0.22
N ASP A 106 -12.12 30.52 -0.26
CA ASP A 106 -10.96 30.20 0.57
C ASP A 106 -10.13 31.41 0.99
N GLU A 107 -10.42 32.55 0.43
CA GLU A 107 -9.76 33.82 0.80
C GLU A 107 -10.40 34.43 2.06
N CYS A 108 -9.59 35.10 2.86
CA CYS A 108 -10.10 35.79 4.03
C CYS A 108 -9.49 37.21 4.10
N PHE A 109 -10.30 38.20 4.44
CA PHE A 109 -9.83 39.53 4.71
C PHE A 109 -10.29 40.05 6.07
N THR A 110 -9.49 40.89 6.69
CA THR A 110 -9.79 41.43 8.01
C THR A 110 -10.24 42.86 7.93
N ILE A 111 -11.38 43.20 8.50
CA ILE A 111 -11.91 44.57 8.61
C ILE A 111 -10.98 45.38 9.51
N LYS A 112 -10.49 46.49 8.98
CA LYS A 112 -9.60 47.42 9.68
C LYS A 112 -10.12 48.83 9.56
N ARG A 113 -9.83 49.66 10.58
CA ARG A 113 -10.06 51.12 10.50
C ARG A 113 -9.40 51.63 9.23
N SER A 114 -10.17 52.30 8.39
CA SER A 114 -9.74 52.79 7.08
C SER A 114 -10.23 54.21 6.84
N LYS A 115 -9.64 54.91 5.85
CA LYS A 115 -10.15 56.19 5.34
C LYS A 115 -10.66 56.00 3.92
N ILE A 116 -11.96 56.22 3.75
CA ILE A 116 -12.64 56.08 2.44
C ILE A 116 -12.90 57.50 1.94
N ARG A 117 -12.26 57.88 0.85
CA ARG A 117 -12.29 59.25 0.28
C ARG A 117 -12.13 60.38 1.29
N GLY A 118 -11.26 60.17 2.32
CA GLY A 118 -10.93 61.12 3.35
C GLY A 118 -11.74 61.05 4.64
N VAL A 119 -12.81 60.27 4.70
CA VAL A 119 -13.66 60.03 5.88
C VAL A 119 -13.29 58.71 6.55
N GLU A 120 -13.19 58.69 7.88
CA GLU A 120 -12.85 57.49 8.62
C GLU A 120 -14.04 56.52 8.65
N SER A 121 -13.75 55.21 8.43
CA SER A 121 -14.69 54.10 8.59
C SER A 121 -14.14 53.12 9.63
N ASN A 122 -14.92 52.84 10.65
CA ASN A 122 -14.56 52.00 11.80
C ASN A 122 -15.31 50.67 11.79
N GLY A 123 -15.58 50.09 10.65
CA GLY A 123 -16.30 48.83 10.44
C GLY A 123 -16.90 48.77 9.06
N MET A 124 -17.72 47.77 8.80
CA MET A 124 -18.42 47.54 7.53
C MET A 124 -19.84 47.07 7.83
N ILE A 125 -20.84 47.62 7.15
CA ILE A 125 -22.22 47.11 7.13
C ILE A 125 -22.26 46.07 6.02
N CYS A 126 -22.73 44.87 6.29
CA CYS A 126 -22.53 43.70 5.42
C CYS A 126 -23.76 43.36 4.56
N ALA A 127 -23.52 42.82 3.38
CA ALA A 127 -24.45 42.11 2.52
C ALA A 127 -24.53 40.62 2.88
N GLU A 128 -25.48 39.89 2.30
CA GLU A 128 -25.69 38.44 2.61
C GLU A 128 -24.52 37.58 2.14
N ASP A 129 -24.01 37.84 0.93
CA ASP A 129 -22.89 37.11 0.35
C ASP A 129 -21.56 37.37 1.07
N GLU A 130 -21.37 38.59 1.60
CA GLU A 130 -20.15 38.99 2.34
C GLU A 130 -19.98 38.23 3.68
N ILE A 131 -21.06 37.78 4.26
CA ILE A 131 -21.04 36.98 5.50
C ILE A 131 -21.46 35.52 5.32
N GLY A 132 -21.74 35.11 4.09
CA GLY A 132 -22.00 33.70 3.73
C GLY A 132 -23.37 33.17 4.17
N ILE A 133 -24.38 34.04 4.37
CA ILE A 133 -25.75 33.62 4.72
C ILE A 133 -26.69 33.56 3.51
N GLY A 134 -26.32 34.14 2.38
CA GLY A 134 -27.06 34.13 1.13
C GLY A 134 -26.17 34.46 -0.06
N THR A 135 -26.80 34.80 -1.19
CA THR A 135 -26.11 35.14 -2.46
C THR A 135 -26.43 36.55 -2.96
N ASP A 136 -27.22 37.30 -2.19
CA ASP A 136 -27.60 38.68 -2.59
C ASP A 136 -26.48 39.68 -2.28
N HIS A 137 -26.05 40.40 -3.30
CA HIS A 137 -25.06 41.46 -3.26
C HIS A 137 -25.67 42.84 -3.62
N ALA A 138 -26.96 42.91 -3.89
CA ALA A 138 -27.60 44.14 -4.35
C ALA A 138 -27.66 45.23 -3.28
N GLY A 139 -27.48 44.88 -2.01
CA GLY A 139 -27.51 45.82 -0.88
C GLY A 139 -27.12 45.19 0.45
N ILE A 140 -27.12 46.03 1.49
CA ILE A 140 -26.87 45.57 2.86
C ILE A 140 -28.07 44.77 3.38
N ILE A 141 -27.80 43.90 4.39
CA ILE A 141 -28.84 43.16 5.13
C ILE A 141 -29.61 44.16 6.01
N VAL A 142 -30.93 44.22 5.80
CA VAL A 142 -31.86 44.98 6.63
C VAL A 142 -32.69 43.98 7.48
N LEU A 143 -32.44 43.98 8.77
CA LEU A 143 -33.10 43.11 9.71
C LEU A 143 -34.46 43.62 10.17
N PRO A 144 -35.37 42.76 10.69
CA PRO A 144 -36.61 43.15 11.33
C PRO A 144 -36.37 44.18 12.46
N ALA A 145 -37.32 45.08 12.69
CA ALA A 145 -37.21 46.16 13.66
C ALA A 145 -37.05 45.71 15.12
N ASP A 146 -37.46 44.49 15.42
CA ASP A 146 -37.35 43.82 16.75
C ASP A 146 -35.97 43.21 17.01
N ALA A 147 -35.06 43.20 16.03
CA ALA A 147 -33.71 42.73 16.22
C ALA A 147 -32.99 43.55 17.31
N VAL A 148 -32.39 42.85 18.29
CA VAL A 148 -31.76 43.47 19.46
C VAL A 148 -30.36 43.95 19.13
N VAL A 149 -30.10 45.26 19.29
CA VAL A 149 -28.79 45.85 19.04
C VAL A 149 -27.74 45.31 20.03
N GLY A 150 -26.55 45.05 19.51
CA GLY A 150 -25.44 44.48 20.25
C GLY A 150 -25.45 42.96 20.36
N THR A 151 -26.50 42.28 19.90
CA THR A 151 -26.49 40.81 19.79
C THR A 151 -25.44 40.34 18.84
N PRO A 152 -24.55 39.38 19.19
CA PRO A 152 -23.64 38.74 18.25
C PRO A 152 -24.41 38.12 17.07
N ALA A 153 -23.95 38.34 15.85
CA ALA A 153 -24.64 37.81 14.65
C ALA A 153 -24.72 36.27 14.69
N LYS A 154 -23.73 35.60 15.28
CA LYS A 154 -23.72 34.14 15.49
C LYS A 154 -24.91 33.64 16.31
N GLU A 155 -25.32 34.39 17.30
CA GLU A 155 -26.48 34.08 18.13
C GLU A 155 -27.80 34.36 17.38
N TYR A 156 -27.86 35.51 16.68
CA TYR A 156 -29.02 35.88 15.89
C TYR A 156 -29.35 34.90 14.79
N TYR A 157 -28.31 34.45 14.05
CA TYR A 157 -28.44 33.45 12.96
C TYR A 157 -28.33 32.02 13.47
N ASN A 158 -28.23 31.77 14.77
CA ASN A 158 -28.13 30.44 15.37
C ASN A 158 -27.06 29.59 14.69
N VAL A 159 -25.85 30.19 14.48
CA VAL A 159 -24.72 29.48 13.88
C VAL A 159 -24.35 28.30 14.77
N LYS A 160 -24.35 27.11 14.18
CA LYS A 160 -23.98 25.87 14.86
C LYS A 160 -22.58 25.47 14.43
N SER A 161 -21.81 24.96 15.36
CA SER A 161 -20.54 24.26 15.07
C SER A 161 -20.70 22.76 15.27
N ASP A 162 -19.93 22.01 14.51
CA ASP A 162 -19.75 20.59 14.65
C ASP A 162 -18.26 20.27 14.53
N TYR A 163 -17.84 19.08 14.97
CA TYR A 163 -16.49 18.59 14.76
C TYR A 163 -16.53 17.39 13.85
N VAL A 164 -15.62 17.36 12.87
CA VAL A 164 -15.43 16.25 11.97
C VAL A 164 -14.19 15.50 12.37
N LEU A 165 -14.36 14.21 12.64
CA LEU A 165 -13.26 13.28 12.88
C LEU A 165 -12.96 12.57 11.54
N GLU A 166 -11.74 12.69 11.05
CA GLU A 166 -11.26 11.96 9.88
C GLU A 166 -10.80 10.57 10.32
N VAL A 167 -11.69 9.57 10.17
CA VAL A 167 -11.43 8.20 10.58
C VAL A 167 -10.95 7.38 9.39
N ASP A 168 -9.77 6.78 9.48
CA ASP A 168 -9.23 5.87 8.47
C ASP A 168 -9.76 4.44 8.71
N ILE A 169 -10.63 3.99 7.83
CA ILE A 169 -11.30 2.69 7.93
C ILE A 169 -10.57 1.67 7.05
N THR A 170 -9.95 0.70 7.68
CA THR A 170 -9.31 -0.43 6.96
C THR A 170 -10.34 -1.27 6.19
N PRO A 171 -9.96 -1.90 5.07
CA PRO A 171 -10.92 -2.63 4.20
C PRO A 171 -11.68 -3.77 4.87
N ASN A 172 -11.17 -4.35 5.96
CA ASN A 172 -11.82 -5.40 6.72
C ASN A 172 -12.91 -4.87 7.67
N ARG A 173 -12.86 -3.56 8.03
CA ARG A 173 -13.77 -2.94 9.00
C ARG A 173 -14.96 -2.24 8.32
N VAL A 174 -15.61 -2.92 7.37
CA VAL A 174 -16.82 -2.40 6.70
C VAL A 174 -17.96 -2.09 7.67
N ASP A 175 -18.02 -2.79 8.79
CA ASP A 175 -18.95 -2.57 9.89
C ASP A 175 -18.86 -1.16 10.50
N ALA A 176 -17.69 -0.53 10.42
CA ALA A 176 -17.40 0.82 10.91
C ALA A 176 -17.56 1.91 9.84
N THR A 177 -18.01 1.59 8.61
CA THR A 177 -18.16 2.59 7.52
C THR A 177 -19.41 3.45 7.64
N SER A 178 -19.83 3.75 8.86
CA SER A 178 -20.99 4.59 9.20
C SER A 178 -20.86 5.19 10.60
N HIS A 179 -21.65 6.25 10.87
CA HIS A 179 -21.71 6.84 12.21
C HIS A 179 -22.18 5.83 13.26
N PHE A 180 -23.19 4.99 12.95
CA PHE A 180 -23.64 3.95 13.86
C PHE A 180 -22.59 2.87 14.11
N GLY A 181 -21.84 2.46 13.08
CA GLY A 181 -20.76 1.49 13.23
C GLY A 181 -19.63 2.00 14.13
N VAL A 182 -19.22 3.27 13.97
CA VAL A 182 -18.26 3.93 14.84
C VAL A 182 -18.82 4.09 16.26
N ALA A 183 -20.10 4.47 16.41
CA ALA A 183 -20.77 4.58 17.70
C ALA A 183 -20.77 3.26 18.46
N ARG A 184 -20.98 2.13 17.79
CA ARG A 184 -20.96 0.79 18.36
C ARG A 184 -19.59 0.44 18.95
N ASP A 185 -18.50 0.68 18.22
CA ASP A 185 -17.14 0.46 18.71
C ASP A 185 -16.79 1.40 19.89
N LEU A 186 -17.18 2.68 19.78
CA LEU A 186 -17.01 3.64 20.88
C LEU A 186 -17.80 3.23 22.13
N ALA A 187 -19.00 2.67 21.96
CA ALA A 187 -19.80 2.17 23.08
C ALA A 187 -19.10 1.01 23.81
N ALA A 188 -18.47 0.09 23.06
CA ALA A 188 -17.69 -1.00 23.64
C ALA A 188 -16.48 -0.46 24.44
N TYR A 189 -15.76 0.53 23.88
CA TYR A 189 -14.69 1.21 24.60
C TYR A 189 -15.16 1.87 25.89
N LEU A 190 -16.25 2.63 25.84
CA LEU A 190 -16.81 3.32 27.01
C LEU A 190 -17.18 2.33 28.11
N LYS A 191 -17.91 1.26 27.77
CA LYS A 191 -18.31 0.21 28.70
C LYS A 191 -17.10 -0.46 29.37
N GLN A 192 -16.07 -0.79 28.60
CA GLN A 192 -14.82 -1.39 29.10
C GLN A 192 -14.10 -0.45 30.09
N ASN A 193 -14.18 0.87 29.89
CA ASN A 193 -13.58 1.90 30.73
C ASN A 193 -14.51 2.40 31.84
N GLY A 194 -15.60 1.68 32.16
CA GLY A 194 -16.54 1.99 33.24
C GLY A 194 -17.35 3.27 33.00
N LYS A 195 -17.44 3.75 31.76
CA LYS A 195 -18.24 4.93 31.41
C LYS A 195 -19.62 4.51 30.89
N PRO A 196 -20.66 5.35 31.10
CA PRO A 196 -21.98 5.08 30.52
C PRO A 196 -21.90 4.94 29.00
N ALA A 197 -22.58 3.92 28.45
CA ALA A 197 -22.66 3.70 27.04
C ALA A 197 -24.10 3.23 26.69
N ASN A 198 -24.91 4.15 26.18
CA ASN A 198 -26.26 3.86 25.74
C ASN A 198 -26.33 4.01 24.21
N LEU A 199 -26.15 2.90 23.50
CA LEU A 199 -26.23 2.85 22.04
C LEU A 199 -27.70 2.84 21.61
N LYS A 200 -28.09 3.81 20.80
CA LYS A 200 -29.44 4.03 20.31
C LYS A 200 -29.57 3.61 18.87
N ARG A 201 -30.23 2.50 18.60
CA ARG A 201 -30.60 2.10 17.23
C ARG A 201 -31.88 2.84 16.83
N PRO A 202 -31.92 3.47 15.63
CA PRO A 202 -33.12 4.17 15.14
C PRO A 202 -34.30 3.21 15.07
N SER A 203 -35.43 3.52 15.77
CA SER A 203 -36.59 2.67 15.73
C SER A 203 -37.34 2.73 14.37
N VAL A 204 -37.90 1.61 13.98
CA VAL A 204 -38.80 1.46 12.83
C VAL A 204 -40.22 1.04 13.23
N ASP A 205 -40.57 1.10 14.51
CA ASP A 205 -41.86 0.62 15.07
C ASP A 205 -43.05 1.39 14.51
N ALA A 206 -42.83 2.65 14.11
CA ALA A 206 -43.87 3.47 13.47
C ALA A 206 -44.20 3.09 12.02
N PHE A 207 -43.36 2.18 11.44
CA PHE A 207 -43.57 1.78 10.04
C PHE A 207 -44.89 0.99 9.85
N LYS A 208 -45.70 1.46 8.91
CA LYS A 208 -46.91 0.79 8.49
C LYS A 208 -47.13 0.98 7.01
N ILE A 209 -47.86 0.05 6.40
CA ILE A 209 -48.33 0.19 5.02
C ILE A 209 -49.63 0.98 5.10
N ASP A 210 -49.71 2.08 4.34
CA ASP A 210 -50.85 3.01 4.35
C ASP A 210 -51.96 2.64 3.32
N ASP A 211 -51.58 1.95 2.21
CA ASP A 211 -52.44 1.59 1.13
C ASP A 211 -52.06 0.21 0.56
N GLU A 212 -53.08 -0.62 0.25
CA GLU A 212 -52.92 -1.98 -0.32
C GLU A 212 -52.86 -2.02 -1.85
N VAL A 213 -52.65 -0.88 -2.53
CA VAL A 213 -52.52 -0.82 -3.99
C VAL A 213 -51.39 -1.74 -4.47
N PRO A 214 -51.52 -2.42 -5.64
CA PRO A 214 -50.48 -3.29 -6.17
C PRO A 214 -49.11 -2.63 -6.23
N ALA A 215 -48.12 -3.24 -5.65
CA ALA A 215 -46.76 -2.77 -5.63
C ALA A 215 -46.02 -3.14 -6.94
N ILE A 216 -44.84 -2.55 -7.15
CA ILE A 216 -43.94 -2.96 -8.19
C ILE A 216 -43.37 -4.34 -7.81
N GLU A 217 -43.47 -5.29 -8.73
CA GLU A 217 -42.97 -6.64 -8.58
C GLU A 217 -41.42 -6.63 -8.69
N VAL A 218 -40.76 -7.43 -7.87
CA VAL A 218 -39.27 -7.60 -7.94
C VAL A 218 -38.96 -9.05 -8.28
N VAL A 219 -38.07 -9.25 -9.26
CA VAL A 219 -37.53 -10.56 -9.65
C VAL A 219 -36.01 -10.51 -9.64
N VAL A 220 -35.38 -11.44 -8.94
CA VAL A 220 -33.94 -11.62 -8.95
C VAL A 220 -33.58 -12.84 -9.78
N GLU A 221 -33.09 -12.62 -11.00
CA GLU A 221 -32.64 -13.69 -11.90
C GLU A 221 -31.22 -14.17 -11.53
N ASN A 222 -30.26 -13.26 -11.28
CA ASN A 222 -28.92 -13.59 -10.87
C ASN A 222 -28.80 -13.61 -9.34
N LYS A 223 -29.07 -14.77 -8.74
CA LYS A 223 -29.03 -14.99 -7.27
C LYS A 223 -27.62 -15.13 -6.71
N GLU A 224 -26.61 -15.33 -7.55
CA GLU A 224 -25.21 -15.33 -7.15
C GLU A 224 -24.70 -13.90 -6.90
N ALA A 225 -25.04 -12.99 -7.81
CA ALA A 225 -24.58 -11.61 -7.74
C ALA A 225 -25.44 -10.73 -6.83
N CYS A 226 -26.72 -11.08 -6.63
CA CYS A 226 -27.64 -10.38 -5.74
C CYS A 226 -28.05 -11.30 -4.58
N LEU A 227 -27.48 -11.04 -3.40
CA LEU A 227 -27.70 -11.88 -2.19
C LEU A 227 -29.05 -11.60 -1.54
N ARG A 228 -29.49 -10.34 -1.50
CA ARG A 228 -30.81 -9.93 -1.04
C ARG A 228 -31.21 -8.65 -1.75
N TYR A 229 -32.50 -8.57 -2.12
CA TYR A 229 -33.07 -7.38 -2.70
C TYR A 229 -34.42 -7.08 -2.03
N SER A 230 -34.50 -5.88 -1.43
CA SER A 230 -35.76 -5.40 -0.81
C SER A 230 -36.16 -4.10 -1.46
N GLY A 231 -37.47 -3.93 -1.70
CA GLY A 231 -38.03 -2.74 -2.33
C GLY A 231 -39.42 -2.39 -1.80
N ILE A 232 -39.75 -1.09 -1.82
CA ILE A 232 -41.07 -0.57 -1.45
C ILE A 232 -41.40 0.68 -2.28
N THR A 233 -42.69 0.89 -2.51
CA THR A 233 -43.20 2.08 -3.25
C THR A 233 -43.75 3.12 -2.28
N ILE A 234 -43.44 4.39 -2.51
CA ILE A 234 -43.99 5.54 -1.78
C ILE A 234 -44.59 6.47 -2.82
N LYS A 235 -45.92 6.68 -2.76
CA LYS A 235 -46.70 7.50 -3.70
C LYS A 235 -46.94 8.89 -3.17
N ASN A 236 -47.18 9.84 -4.08
CA ASN A 236 -47.58 11.23 -3.77
C ASN A 236 -46.50 11.97 -2.95
N VAL A 237 -45.24 11.72 -3.21
CA VAL A 237 -44.15 12.49 -2.60
C VAL A 237 -44.02 13.87 -3.26
N THR A 238 -43.52 14.84 -2.52
CA THR A 238 -43.12 16.15 -3.03
C THR A 238 -41.62 16.29 -2.97
N VAL A 239 -40.95 16.13 -4.11
CA VAL A 239 -39.52 16.33 -4.23
C VAL A 239 -39.22 17.83 -4.23
N LYS A 240 -38.40 18.26 -3.29
CA LYS A 240 -37.99 19.67 -3.09
C LYS A 240 -36.62 19.71 -2.38
N GLU A 241 -36.13 20.90 -2.17
CA GLU A 241 -34.96 21.12 -1.32
C GLU A 241 -35.11 20.49 0.08
N SER A 242 -34.05 19.89 0.58
CA SER A 242 -34.00 19.25 1.90
C SER A 242 -34.18 20.26 3.03
N PRO A 243 -34.79 19.87 4.17
CA PRO A 243 -34.80 20.73 5.34
C PRO A 243 -33.40 21.00 5.87
N GLU A 244 -33.20 22.14 6.48
CA GLU A 244 -31.90 22.65 6.96
C GLU A 244 -31.13 21.63 7.81
N TRP A 245 -31.81 20.93 8.72
CA TRP A 245 -31.15 19.92 9.57
C TRP A 245 -30.49 18.79 8.76
N LEU A 246 -31.13 18.35 7.66
CA LEU A 246 -30.63 17.29 6.78
C LEU A 246 -29.46 17.79 5.93
N GLN A 247 -29.60 19.00 5.37
CA GLN A 247 -28.53 19.64 4.64
C GLN A 247 -27.27 19.81 5.49
N ASN A 248 -27.42 20.31 6.73
CA ASN A 248 -26.29 20.56 7.65
C ASN A 248 -25.57 19.25 8.00
N ARG A 249 -26.29 18.13 8.27
CA ARG A 249 -25.70 16.82 8.50
C ARG A 249 -24.81 16.34 7.33
N LEU A 250 -25.29 16.54 6.09
CA LEU A 250 -24.56 16.13 4.90
C LEU A 250 -23.38 17.07 4.61
N LYS A 251 -23.59 18.40 4.69
CA LYS A 251 -22.55 19.41 4.45
C LYS A 251 -21.36 19.23 5.38
N VAL A 252 -21.60 18.93 6.65
CA VAL A 252 -20.54 18.73 7.66
C VAL A 252 -19.59 17.61 7.28
N ILE A 253 -20.08 16.52 6.68
CA ILE A 253 -19.23 15.41 6.23
C ILE A 253 -18.70 15.59 4.79
N GLY A 254 -18.92 16.76 4.18
CA GLY A 254 -18.41 17.12 2.85
C GLY A 254 -19.32 16.76 1.68
N LEU A 255 -20.59 16.39 1.92
CA LEU A 255 -21.54 16.05 0.88
C LEU A 255 -22.37 17.29 0.47
N ARG A 256 -22.61 17.43 -0.84
CA ARG A 256 -23.49 18.46 -1.38
C ARG A 256 -24.93 17.95 -1.37
N PRO A 257 -25.88 18.64 -0.71
CA PRO A 257 -27.31 18.32 -0.80
C PRO A 257 -27.85 18.44 -2.24
N ILE A 258 -28.81 17.60 -2.59
CA ILE A 258 -29.42 17.52 -3.92
C ILE A 258 -30.92 17.78 -3.83
N ASN A 259 -31.66 16.89 -3.19
CA ASN A 259 -33.08 17.00 -2.89
C ASN A 259 -33.46 16.08 -1.72
N ASN A 260 -34.63 16.34 -1.15
CA ASN A 260 -35.06 15.66 0.08
C ASN A 260 -35.14 14.12 0.00
N VAL A 261 -35.35 13.53 -1.16
CA VAL A 261 -35.38 12.05 -1.34
C VAL A 261 -33.96 11.49 -1.45
N VAL A 262 -33.13 12.05 -2.32
CA VAL A 262 -31.73 11.61 -2.52
C VAL A 262 -30.90 11.87 -1.26
N ASP A 263 -31.10 12.98 -0.58
CA ASP A 263 -30.39 13.34 0.63
C ASP A 263 -30.73 12.40 1.80
N ILE A 264 -31.97 11.89 1.87
CA ILE A 264 -32.32 10.85 2.84
C ILE A 264 -31.56 9.54 2.54
N THR A 265 -31.41 9.15 1.27
CA THR A 265 -30.62 7.95 0.94
C THR A 265 -29.14 8.10 1.34
N ASN A 266 -28.56 9.28 1.12
CA ASN A 266 -27.21 9.61 1.57
C ASN A 266 -27.09 9.66 3.10
N TYR A 267 -28.06 10.28 3.77
CA TYR A 267 -28.13 10.32 5.24
C TYR A 267 -28.15 8.91 5.85
N ILE A 268 -28.94 8.03 5.30
CA ILE A 268 -29.01 6.62 5.74
C ILE A 268 -27.69 5.89 5.44
N LEU A 269 -27.13 6.09 4.27
CA LEU A 269 -25.86 5.49 3.87
C LEU A 269 -24.74 5.82 4.88
N HIS A 270 -24.54 7.10 5.20
CA HIS A 270 -23.51 7.54 6.14
C HIS A 270 -23.91 7.34 7.61
N GLY A 271 -25.22 7.27 7.88
CA GLY A 271 -25.75 7.02 9.21
C GLY A 271 -25.56 5.58 9.68
N VAL A 272 -25.99 4.60 8.88
CA VAL A 272 -26.04 3.18 9.27
C VAL A 272 -25.30 2.24 8.31
N GLY A 273 -24.66 2.77 7.25
CA GLY A 273 -23.77 1.99 6.37
C GLY A 273 -24.43 1.23 5.23
N GLN A 274 -25.77 1.31 5.08
CA GLN A 274 -26.51 0.61 4.02
C GLN A 274 -26.78 1.56 2.84
N PRO A 275 -26.22 1.30 1.64
CA PRO A 275 -26.61 2.06 0.45
C PRO A 275 -28.05 1.80 0.07
N LEU A 276 -28.74 2.87 -0.32
CA LEU A 276 -30.09 2.85 -0.85
C LEU A 276 -30.10 3.49 -2.23
N HIS A 277 -31.05 3.09 -3.07
CA HIS A 277 -31.32 3.76 -4.33
C HIS A 277 -32.79 4.10 -4.47
N SER A 278 -33.08 5.25 -5.05
CA SER A 278 -34.46 5.70 -5.30
C SER A 278 -34.71 5.88 -6.80
N PHE A 279 -35.68 5.15 -7.34
CA PHE A 279 -36.11 5.26 -8.72
C PHE A 279 -37.39 6.07 -8.80
N ASP A 280 -37.58 6.79 -9.90
CA ASP A 280 -38.91 7.30 -10.28
C ASP A 280 -39.79 6.09 -10.67
N ALA A 281 -40.78 5.80 -9.83
CA ALA A 281 -41.60 4.60 -10.00
C ALA A 281 -42.41 4.62 -11.30
N ASP A 282 -42.77 5.81 -11.80
CA ASP A 282 -43.52 5.96 -13.03
C ASP A 282 -42.70 5.66 -14.29
N LYS A 283 -41.36 5.64 -14.16
CA LYS A 283 -40.44 5.24 -15.23
C LYS A 283 -40.12 3.74 -15.23
N ILE A 284 -40.57 2.99 -14.23
CA ILE A 284 -40.40 1.53 -14.17
C ILE A 284 -41.44 0.86 -15.07
N LYS A 285 -41.06 0.64 -16.34
CA LYS A 285 -41.97 0.02 -17.34
C LYS A 285 -42.39 -1.38 -16.92
N GLY A 286 -43.68 -1.64 -17.07
CA GLY A 286 -44.31 -2.91 -16.72
C GLY A 286 -44.47 -3.13 -15.22
N ASN A 287 -44.27 -2.11 -14.36
CA ASN A 287 -44.34 -2.19 -12.90
C ASN A 287 -43.54 -3.36 -12.34
N LYS A 288 -42.35 -3.58 -12.91
CA LYS A 288 -41.51 -4.72 -12.56
C LYS A 288 -40.04 -4.35 -12.59
N VAL A 289 -39.31 -4.67 -11.51
CA VAL A 289 -37.87 -4.60 -11.40
C VAL A 289 -37.28 -5.99 -11.58
N VAL A 290 -36.31 -6.11 -12.48
CA VAL A 290 -35.61 -7.35 -12.78
C VAL A 290 -34.11 -7.16 -12.51
N VAL A 291 -33.54 -7.91 -11.55
CA VAL A 291 -32.10 -7.88 -11.23
C VAL A 291 -31.42 -9.02 -11.97
N ARG A 292 -30.63 -8.67 -12.98
CA ARG A 292 -29.98 -9.66 -13.89
C ARG A 292 -28.64 -9.19 -14.41
N SER A 293 -27.86 -10.12 -14.94
CA SER A 293 -26.63 -9.79 -15.67
C SER A 293 -26.94 -9.02 -16.97
N ALA A 294 -26.06 -8.11 -17.34
CA ALA A 294 -26.16 -7.39 -18.61
C ALA A 294 -25.91 -8.33 -19.81
N THR A 295 -26.37 -7.90 -20.98
CA THR A 295 -25.99 -8.53 -22.25
C THR A 295 -24.61 -8.04 -22.67
N GLU A 296 -23.74 -8.94 -23.12
CA GLU A 296 -22.39 -8.60 -23.58
C GLU A 296 -22.45 -7.56 -24.72
N GLY A 297 -21.67 -6.48 -24.56
CA GLY A 297 -21.61 -5.39 -25.55
C GLY A 297 -22.78 -4.39 -25.49
N ALA A 298 -23.76 -4.55 -24.59
CA ALA A 298 -24.86 -3.60 -24.45
C ALA A 298 -24.35 -2.21 -24.01
N LYS A 299 -25.01 -1.16 -24.49
CA LYS A 299 -24.70 0.24 -24.16
C LYS A 299 -25.63 0.74 -23.07
N PHE A 300 -25.06 1.52 -22.15
CA PHE A 300 -25.77 2.10 -21.03
C PHE A 300 -25.24 3.49 -20.69
N VAL A 301 -26.12 4.46 -20.55
CA VAL A 301 -25.74 5.85 -20.18
C VAL A 301 -25.96 6.04 -18.69
N THR A 302 -24.89 6.36 -17.98
CA THR A 302 -24.89 6.60 -16.53
C THR A 302 -25.25 8.06 -16.19
N LEU A 303 -25.54 8.35 -14.90
CA LEU A 303 -25.93 9.68 -14.39
C LEU A 303 -24.95 10.81 -14.74
N ASP A 304 -23.68 10.50 -14.98
CA ASP A 304 -22.64 11.44 -15.44
C ASP A 304 -22.72 11.73 -16.97
N GLY A 305 -23.70 11.18 -17.66
CA GLY A 305 -23.89 11.33 -19.11
C GLY A 305 -22.92 10.51 -19.97
N VAL A 306 -22.13 9.62 -19.37
CA VAL A 306 -21.15 8.80 -20.09
C VAL A 306 -21.77 7.50 -20.58
N GLU A 307 -21.64 7.19 -21.89
CA GLU A 307 -22.00 5.88 -22.43
C GLU A 307 -20.95 4.83 -22.10
N ARG A 308 -21.39 3.74 -21.47
CA ARG A 308 -20.54 2.62 -21.05
C ARG A 308 -20.92 1.34 -21.77
N THR A 309 -19.91 0.53 -22.13
CA THR A 309 -20.11 -0.80 -22.74
C THR A 309 -20.13 -1.84 -21.63
N LEU A 310 -21.25 -2.52 -21.48
CA LEU A 310 -21.48 -3.55 -20.48
C LEU A 310 -20.94 -4.92 -20.92
N THR A 311 -20.70 -5.79 -19.94
CA THR A 311 -20.36 -7.20 -20.12
C THR A 311 -21.38 -8.09 -19.40
N ASP A 312 -21.37 -9.38 -19.68
CA ASP A 312 -22.20 -10.40 -19.00
C ASP A 312 -21.89 -10.53 -17.49
N ARG A 313 -20.78 -9.92 -17.03
CA ARG A 313 -20.35 -9.88 -15.62
C ARG A 313 -20.84 -8.63 -14.88
N ASP A 314 -21.54 -7.73 -15.52
CA ASP A 314 -22.13 -6.56 -14.87
C ASP A 314 -23.55 -6.88 -14.40
N LEU A 315 -23.80 -6.66 -13.12
CA LEU A 315 -25.16 -6.81 -12.57
C LEU A 315 -25.96 -5.52 -12.81
N MET A 316 -27.13 -5.66 -13.38
CA MET A 316 -28.01 -4.55 -13.70
C MET A 316 -29.35 -4.67 -12.98
N ILE A 317 -29.88 -3.53 -12.58
CA ILE A 317 -31.26 -3.37 -12.18
C ILE A 317 -31.99 -2.85 -13.40
N CYS A 318 -32.97 -3.62 -13.89
CA CYS A 318 -33.68 -3.38 -15.12
C CYS A 318 -35.21 -3.23 -14.83
N ASN A 319 -35.92 -2.57 -15.72
CA ASN A 319 -37.34 -2.79 -15.89
C ASN A 319 -37.56 -3.94 -16.91
N VAL A 320 -38.79 -4.16 -17.41
CA VAL A 320 -39.06 -5.25 -18.36
C VAL A 320 -38.41 -5.04 -19.73
N GLU A 321 -38.04 -3.82 -20.10
CA GLU A 321 -37.54 -3.45 -21.43
C GLU A 321 -36.04 -3.15 -21.40
N GLU A 322 -35.56 -2.38 -20.41
CA GLU A 322 -34.23 -1.77 -20.43
C GLU A 322 -33.56 -1.74 -19.05
N PRO A 323 -32.21 -1.62 -19.02
CA PRO A 323 -31.45 -1.41 -17.78
C PRO A 323 -31.67 0.00 -17.22
N MET A 324 -31.79 0.12 -15.89
CA MET A 324 -32.04 1.37 -15.17
C MET A 324 -30.84 1.80 -14.31
N CYS A 325 -30.03 0.83 -13.80
CA CYS A 325 -28.93 1.10 -12.89
C CYS A 325 -27.88 0.00 -12.97
N ILE A 326 -26.60 0.36 -12.85
CA ILE A 326 -25.52 -0.60 -12.57
C ILE A 326 -25.58 -0.91 -11.08
N ALA A 327 -26.04 -2.10 -10.72
CA ALA A 327 -26.34 -2.50 -9.36
C ALA A 327 -25.15 -2.22 -8.40
N GLY A 328 -25.41 -1.46 -7.34
CA GLY A 328 -24.44 -1.13 -6.31
C GLY A 328 -23.25 -0.25 -6.74
N VAL A 329 -23.25 0.25 -7.99
CA VAL A 329 -22.16 1.07 -8.54
C VAL A 329 -22.64 2.47 -8.90
N PHE A 330 -23.54 2.58 -9.90
CA PHE A 330 -23.96 3.89 -10.40
C PHE A 330 -25.32 3.87 -11.10
N GLY A 331 -26.16 4.88 -10.85
CA GLY A 331 -27.48 5.02 -11.47
C GLY A 331 -27.45 5.35 -12.97
N GLY A 332 -28.54 5.08 -13.65
CA GLY A 332 -28.77 5.50 -15.03
C GLY A 332 -29.39 6.89 -15.13
N LEU A 333 -29.17 7.55 -16.26
CA LEU A 333 -29.59 8.93 -16.50
C LEU A 333 -31.11 9.11 -16.43
N ASP A 334 -31.88 8.15 -16.98
CA ASP A 334 -33.30 8.33 -17.21
C ASP A 334 -34.21 7.85 -16.06
N SER A 335 -33.70 7.01 -15.14
CA SER A 335 -34.48 6.35 -14.09
C SER A 335 -34.48 7.07 -12.73
N GLY A 336 -33.68 8.12 -12.60
CA GLY A 336 -33.48 8.83 -11.33
C GLY A 336 -34.68 9.71 -10.93
N VAL A 337 -34.71 10.07 -9.64
CA VAL A 337 -35.67 11.00 -9.05
C VAL A 337 -35.37 12.43 -9.49
N THR A 338 -36.41 13.16 -9.91
CA THR A 338 -36.40 14.57 -10.31
C THR A 338 -37.42 15.35 -9.51
N GLU A 339 -37.42 16.69 -9.59
CA GLU A 339 -38.46 17.55 -8.96
C GLU A 339 -39.88 17.24 -9.41
N GLN A 340 -40.02 16.60 -10.55
CA GLN A 340 -41.33 16.23 -11.11
C GLN A 340 -41.84 14.86 -10.61
N THR A 341 -40.94 14.06 -10.00
CA THR A 341 -41.29 12.71 -9.51
C THR A 341 -42.33 12.79 -8.41
N LYS A 342 -43.40 11.98 -8.55
CA LYS A 342 -44.49 11.85 -7.58
C LYS A 342 -44.50 10.50 -6.88
N ASN A 343 -43.94 9.49 -7.50
CA ASN A 343 -43.92 8.14 -6.98
C ASN A 343 -42.48 7.64 -6.98
N VAL A 344 -42.03 7.14 -5.83
CA VAL A 344 -40.66 6.64 -5.63
C VAL A 344 -40.69 5.16 -5.36
N PHE A 345 -39.90 4.39 -6.08
CA PHE A 345 -39.54 3.02 -5.69
C PHE A 345 -38.20 3.05 -4.96
N LEU A 346 -38.19 2.72 -3.67
CA LEU A 346 -37.01 2.70 -2.82
C LEU A 346 -36.42 1.29 -2.78
N GLU A 347 -35.14 1.18 -3.13
CA GLU A 347 -34.35 -0.04 -3.08
C GLU A 347 -33.45 -0.08 -1.85
N SER A 348 -33.37 -1.25 -1.21
CA SER A 348 -32.32 -1.62 -0.25
C SER A 348 -31.86 -3.04 -0.57
N ALA A 349 -30.61 -3.20 -0.96
CA ALA A 349 -30.11 -4.48 -1.46
C ALA A 349 -28.74 -4.85 -0.87
N THR A 350 -28.34 -6.12 -1.01
CA THR A 350 -26.97 -6.59 -0.76
C THR A 350 -26.52 -7.37 -1.97
N PHE A 351 -25.42 -6.91 -2.57
CA PHE A 351 -24.81 -7.51 -3.75
C PHE A 351 -23.50 -8.22 -3.39
N HIS A 352 -23.10 -9.18 -4.21
CA HIS A 352 -21.87 -9.94 -4.00
C HIS A 352 -20.64 -9.05 -4.21
N PRO A 353 -19.72 -8.94 -3.22
CA PRO A 353 -18.60 -7.98 -3.23
C PRO A 353 -17.72 -8.06 -4.48
N THR A 354 -17.40 -9.28 -4.95
CA THR A 354 -16.52 -9.48 -6.11
C THR A 354 -17.15 -8.96 -7.42
N TRP A 355 -18.46 -9.09 -7.59
CA TRP A 355 -19.17 -8.58 -8.77
C TRP A 355 -19.09 -7.06 -8.82
N ILE A 356 -19.44 -6.40 -7.72
CA ILE A 356 -19.40 -4.93 -7.62
C ILE A 356 -17.99 -4.39 -7.82
N ARG A 357 -16.98 -5.00 -7.13
CA ARG A 357 -15.59 -4.58 -7.25
C ARG A 357 -15.06 -4.66 -8.68
N LYS A 358 -15.36 -5.73 -9.42
CA LYS A 358 -14.90 -5.91 -10.80
C LYS A 358 -15.50 -4.86 -11.72
N THR A 359 -16.81 -4.61 -11.61
CA THR A 359 -17.53 -3.61 -12.40
C THR A 359 -17.05 -2.19 -12.08
N ALA A 360 -17.00 -1.82 -10.80
CA ALA A 360 -16.56 -0.50 -10.34
C ALA A 360 -15.14 -0.17 -10.81
N ARG A 361 -14.20 -1.10 -10.65
CA ARG A 361 -12.82 -0.93 -11.11
C ARG A 361 -12.67 -0.83 -12.61
N ARG A 362 -13.40 -1.65 -13.37
CA ARG A 362 -13.35 -1.62 -14.83
C ARG A 362 -13.82 -0.28 -15.40
N PHE A 363 -14.80 0.35 -14.78
CA PHE A 363 -15.30 1.65 -15.18
C PHE A 363 -14.62 2.84 -14.49
N GLY A 364 -13.76 2.60 -13.50
CA GLY A 364 -13.14 3.66 -12.68
C GLY A 364 -14.15 4.41 -11.79
N LEU A 365 -15.28 3.75 -11.42
CA LEU A 365 -16.36 4.33 -10.63
C LEU A 365 -16.21 3.99 -9.15
N ASN A 366 -15.56 4.87 -8.39
CA ASN A 366 -15.44 4.76 -6.94
C ASN A 366 -16.53 5.61 -6.27
N THR A 367 -17.67 5.03 -5.98
CA THR A 367 -18.78 5.68 -5.27
C THR A 367 -18.86 5.22 -3.83
N ASP A 368 -19.51 6.01 -2.95
CA ASP A 368 -19.75 5.63 -1.56
C ASP A 368 -20.52 4.30 -1.41
N ALA A 369 -21.39 4.01 -2.37
CA ALA A 369 -22.11 2.75 -2.46
C ALA A 369 -21.18 1.59 -2.86
N SER A 370 -20.41 1.73 -3.96
CA SER A 370 -19.49 0.70 -4.42
C SER A 370 -18.39 0.41 -3.39
N PHE A 371 -17.90 1.44 -2.69
CA PHE A 371 -16.95 1.31 -1.61
C PHE A 371 -17.42 0.36 -0.50
N ARG A 372 -18.71 0.40 -0.14
CA ARG A 372 -19.29 -0.46 0.89
C ARG A 372 -19.65 -1.84 0.35
N TYR A 373 -20.31 -1.91 -0.81
CA TYR A 373 -20.67 -3.19 -1.41
C TYR A 373 -19.47 -4.08 -1.75
N GLU A 374 -18.37 -3.50 -2.27
CA GLU A 374 -17.18 -4.28 -2.64
C GLU A 374 -16.45 -4.89 -1.45
N ARG A 375 -16.74 -4.40 -0.24
CA ARG A 375 -16.19 -4.92 1.03
C ARG A 375 -17.11 -5.91 1.73
N GLY A 376 -18.38 -5.93 1.35
CA GLY A 376 -19.41 -6.77 1.94
C GLY A 376 -20.30 -6.02 2.94
N LEU A 377 -21.59 -6.23 2.85
CA LEU A 377 -22.60 -5.64 3.72
C LEU A 377 -23.42 -6.74 4.39
N ASP A 378 -24.04 -6.38 5.53
CA ASP A 378 -24.98 -7.27 6.22
C ASP A 378 -26.31 -7.37 5.47
N PRO A 379 -26.64 -8.51 4.86
CA PRO A 379 -27.93 -8.67 4.19
C PRO A 379 -29.11 -8.63 5.18
N ASN A 380 -28.89 -8.85 6.47
CA ASN A 380 -29.99 -8.92 7.45
C ASN A 380 -30.56 -7.54 7.80
N GLN A 381 -29.80 -6.44 7.57
CA GLN A 381 -30.30 -5.09 7.88
C GLN A 381 -31.12 -4.43 6.76
N THR A 382 -31.16 -4.97 5.53
CA THR A 382 -31.76 -4.32 4.35
C THR A 382 -33.19 -3.84 4.57
N VAL A 383 -34.08 -4.69 5.14
CA VAL A 383 -35.47 -4.36 5.38
C VAL A 383 -35.67 -3.32 6.47
N GLU A 384 -34.91 -3.43 7.58
CA GLU A 384 -34.98 -2.47 8.69
C GLU A 384 -34.57 -1.06 8.23
N VAL A 385 -33.44 -1.00 7.50
CA VAL A 385 -32.93 0.27 6.96
C VAL A 385 -33.86 0.89 5.94
N MET A 386 -34.48 0.07 5.05
CA MET A 386 -35.49 0.53 4.10
C MET A 386 -36.70 1.12 4.81
N LYS A 387 -37.19 0.46 5.86
CA LYS A 387 -38.30 0.98 6.68
C LYS A 387 -37.95 2.34 7.29
N ARG A 388 -36.76 2.49 7.81
CA ARG A 388 -36.26 3.77 8.37
C ARG A 388 -36.23 4.86 7.32
N ALA A 389 -35.71 4.58 6.12
CA ALA A 389 -35.68 5.52 5.02
C ALA A 389 -37.07 5.92 4.56
N ALA A 390 -38.01 4.96 4.46
CA ALA A 390 -39.40 5.22 4.09
C ALA A 390 -40.12 6.15 5.09
N LEU A 391 -39.89 5.96 6.39
CA LEU A 391 -40.39 6.85 7.43
C LEU A 391 -39.82 8.27 7.30
N LEU A 392 -38.54 8.43 7.04
CA LEU A 392 -37.91 9.74 6.81
C LEU A 392 -38.42 10.41 5.53
N ILE A 393 -38.66 9.65 4.45
CA ILE A 393 -39.27 10.19 3.22
C ILE A 393 -40.68 10.68 3.51
N GLN A 394 -41.51 9.94 4.26
CA GLN A 394 -42.85 10.40 4.67
C GLN A 394 -42.79 11.69 5.49
N GLU A 395 -41.82 11.78 6.44
CA GLU A 395 -41.64 12.96 7.30
C GLU A 395 -41.28 14.20 6.49
N VAL A 396 -40.31 14.08 5.56
CA VAL A 396 -39.68 15.21 4.87
C VAL A 396 -40.28 15.52 3.51
N ALA A 397 -40.73 14.51 2.77
CA ALA A 397 -41.29 14.65 1.42
C ALA A 397 -42.79 14.36 1.37
N GLY A 398 -43.40 13.91 2.47
CA GLY A 398 -44.77 13.41 2.50
C GLY A 398 -44.92 12.06 1.80
N GLY A 399 -46.13 11.77 1.39
CA GLY A 399 -46.46 10.58 0.60
C GLY A 399 -47.01 9.43 1.43
N THR A 400 -47.42 8.39 0.73
CA THR A 400 -48.08 7.18 1.26
C THR A 400 -47.28 5.95 0.93
N ILE A 401 -46.95 5.13 1.92
CA ILE A 401 -46.27 3.83 1.72
C ILE A 401 -47.32 2.84 1.18
N THR A 402 -47.10 2.33 -0.05
CA THR A 402 -48.06 1.49 -0.77
C THR A 402 -47.50 0.12 -1.11
N GLY A 403 -48.38 -0.90 -0.97
CA GLY A 403 -48.09 -2.28 -1.25
C GLY A 403 -47.22 -2.96 -0.19
N ALA A 404 -47.09 -4.28 -0.31
CA ALA A 404 -46.21 -5.05 0.56
C ALA A 404 -44.72 -4.83 0.21
N ILE A 405 -43.86 -4.88 1.23
CA ILE A 405 -42.42 -4.94 1.02
C ILE A 405 -42.11 -6.13 0.12
N GLN A 406 -41.45 -5.86 -1.01
CA GLN A 406 -40.86 -6.90 -1.84
C GLN A 406 -39.51 -7.27 -1.22
N ASP A 407 -39.37 -8.50 -0.74
CA ASP A 407 -38.11 -8.95 -0.11
C ASP A 407 -37.75 -10.34 -0.63
N ILE A 408 -36.67 -10.36 -1.44
CA ILE A 408 -36.14 -11.59 -2.04
C ILE A 408 -34.81 -11.91 -1.38
N TYR A 409 -34.77 -12.91 -0.50
CA TYR A 409 -33.61 -13.39 0.22
C TYR A 409 -33.43 -14.90 -0.01
N PRO A 410 -32.82 -15.31 -1.14
CA PRO A 410 -32.78 -16.72 -1.56
C PRO A 410 -32.08 -17.63 -0.57
N VAL A 411 -30.97 -17.17 0.02
CA VAL A 411 -30.16 -17.94 0.96
C VAL A 411 -29.83 -17.06 2.16
N PRO A 412 -30.56 -17.18 3.28
CA PRO A 412 -30.24 -16.43 4.49
C PRO A 412 -28.84 -16.72 5.02
N VAL A 413 -28.06 -15.68 5.29
CA VAL A 413 -26.71 -15.80 5.86
C VAL A 413 -26.81 -15.95 7.37
N ALA A 414 -26.23 -17.03 7.89
CA ALA A 414 -26.16 -17.29 9.33
C ALA A 414 -24.93 -16.61 9.96
N PRO A 415 -24.97 -16.26 11.27
CA PRO A 415 -23.80 -15.80 12.02
C PRO A 415 -22.65 -16.82 11.95
N TYR A 416 -21.42 -16.34 12.04
CA TYR A 416 -20.25 -17.20 12.11
C TYR A 416 -20.13 -17.79 13.52
N ARG A 417 -20.15 -19.12 13.62
CA ARG A 417 -20.00 -19.82 14.91
C ARG A 417 -18.55 -20.07 15.22
N VAL A 418 -18.07 -19.56 16.36
CA VAL A 418 -16.68 -19.65 16.80
C VAL A 418 -16.61 -20.31 18.18
N GLU A 419 -15.71 -21.27 18.33
CA GLU A 419 -15.36 -21.88 19.62
C GLU A 419 -14.11 -21.17 20.17
N LEU A 420 -14.18 -20.65 21.40
CA LEU A 420 -13.13 -19.86 22.05
C LEU A 420 -12.76 -20.50 23.39
N THR A 421 -11.50 -20.83 23.61
CA THR A 421 -11.01 -21.31 24.91
C THR A 421 -10.32 -20.18 25.67
N TYR A 422 -10.56 -20.10 27.00
CA TYR A 422 -9.93 -19.07 27.86
C TYR A 422 -8.41 -19.21 27.91
N ASP A 423 -7.89 -20.46 27.85
CA ASP A 423 -6.45 -20.71 27.80
C ASP A 423 -5.81 -20.09 26.55
N LYS A 424 -6.45 -20.26 25.39
CA LYS A 424 -5.95 -19.66 24.13
C LYS A 424 -5.98 -18.14 24.16
N VAL A 425 -7.05 -17.54 24.71
CA VAL A 425 -7.14 -16.08 24.93
C VAL A 425 -5.95 -15.59 25.76
N ASN A 426 -5.75 -16.20 26.93
CA ASN A 426 -4.70 -15.80 27.87
C ASN A 426 -3.28 -16.03 27.30
N THR A 427 -3.07 -17.16 26.62
CA THR A 427 -1.76 -17.50 26.06
C THR A 427 -1.38 -16.59 24.90
N LEU A 428 -2.35 -16.29 24.02
CA LEU A 428 -2.07 -15.47 22.84
C LEU A 428 -1.91 -13.97 23.20
N ILE A 429 -2.72 -13.47 24.14
CA ILE A 429 -2.60 -12.10 24.65
C ILE A 429 -1.37 -11.95 25.58
N GLY A 430 -0.96 -13.02 26.24
CA GLY A 430 0.16 -12.99 27.21
C GLY A 430 -0.22 -12.49 28.60
N LYS A 431 -1.53 -12.32 28.88
CA LYS A 431 -2.08 -11.87 30.15
C LYS A 431 -3.36 -12.63 30.46
N VAL A 432 -3.58 -12.95 31.73
CA VAL A 432 -4.84 -13.54 32.20
C VAL A 432 -5.91 -12.46 32.28
N ILE A 433 -6.92 -12.56 31.42
CA ILE A 433 -8.07 -11.65 31.41
C ILE A 433 -9.22 -12.34 32.17
N PRO A 434 -9.88 -11.66 33.15
CA PRO A 434 -11.03 -12.24 33.86
C PRO A 434 -12.14 -12.65 32.89
N VAL A 435 -12.73 -13.81 33.12
CA VAL A 435 -13.78 -14.38 32.26
C VAL A 435 -14.95 -13.40 32.07
N GLU A 436 -15.39 -12.71 33.12
CA GLU A 436 -16.46 -11.74 33.05
C GLU A 436 -16.10 -10.51 32.18
N THR A 437 -14.82 -10.13 32.15
CA THR A 437 -14.34 -9.07 31.24
C THR A 437 -14.40 -9.55 29.78
N VAL A 438 -13.95 -10.76 29.50
CA VAL A 438 -14.06 -11.37 28.16
C VAL A 438 -15.51 -11.37 27.68
N LYS A 439 -16.44 -11.85 28.52
CA LYS A 439 -17.87 -11.90 28.21
C LYS A 439 -18.46 -10.51 27.98
N SER A 440 -18.14 -9.57 28.86
CA SER A 440 -18.61 -8.18 28.75
C SER A 440 -18.16 -7.49 27.47
N ILE A 441 -16.91 -7.77 27.02
CA ILE A 441 -16.38 -7.25 25.76
C ILE A 441 -17.13 -7.87 24.57
N LEU A 442 -17.29 -9.20 24.54
CA LEU A 442 -18.00 -9.89 23.46
C LEU A 442 -19.44 -9.40 23.32
N GLU A 443 -20.17 -9.29 24.44
CA GLU A 443 -21.53 -8.77 24.46
C GLU A 443 -21.61 -7.30 23.99
N SER A 444 -20.63 -6.47 24.34
CA SER A 444 -20.58 -5.06 23.92
C SER A 444 -20.32 -4.91 22.41
N LEU A 445 -19.71 -5.92 21.77
CA LEU A 445 -19.52 -6.03 20.34
C LEU A 445 -20.68 -6.79 19.63
N GLU A 446 -21.80 -6.98 20.33
CA GLU A 446 -23.00 -7.70 19.83
C GLU A 446 -22.72 -9.18 19.46
N MET A 447 -21.62 -9.77 19.94
CA MET A 447 -21.33 -11.21 19.78
C MET A 447 -22.17 -12.01 20.78
N LYS A 448 -23.00 -12.93 20.28
CA LYS A 448 -23.93 -13.68 21.13
C LYS A 448 -23.25 -14.92 21.71
N ILE A 449 -23.21 -15.02 23.04
CA ILE A 449 -22.77 -16.25 23.74
C ILE A 449 -23.88 -17.30 23.61
N VAL A 450 -23.59 -18.40 22.94
CA VAL A 450 -24.53 -19.52 22.68
C VAL A 450 -24.44 -20.54 23.79
N SER A 451 -23.22 -20.89 24.23
CA SER A 451 -22.99 -21.79 25.34
C SER A 451 -21.68 -21.41 26.06
N GLU A 452 -21.61 -21.78 27.34
CA GLU A 452 -20.47 -21.54 28.21
C GLU A 452 -20.07 -22.84 28.93
N THR A 453 -18.76 -23.08 29.05
CA THR A 453 -18.18 -24.16 29.84
C THR A 453 -17.08 -23.59 30.74
N ALA A 454 -16.54 -24.41 31.64
CA ALA A 454 -15.40 -24.01 32.48
C ALA A 454 -14.14 -23.71 31.66
N GLU A 455 -14.05 -24.23 30.44
CA GLU A 455 -12.87 -24.13 29.57
C GLU A 455 -13.00 -23.03 28.49
N GLY A 456 -14.25 -22.60 28.16
CA GLY A 456 -14.43 -21.61 27.08
C GLY A 456 -15.89 -21.35 26.72
N LEU A 457 -16.05 -20.67 25.60
CA LEU A 457 -17.33 -20.20 25.06
C LEU A 457 -17.55 -20.68 23.63
N VAL A 458 -18.82 -20.84 23.26
CA VAL A 458 -19.25 -20.88 21.86
C VAL A 458 -20.03 -19.59 21.60
N ILE A 459 -19.63 -18.86 20.58
CA ILE A 459 -20.20 -17.55 20.23
C ILE A 459 -20.71 -17.53 18.81
N ASP A 460 -21.78 -16.79 18.57
CA ASP A 460 -22.24 -16.43 17.24
C ASP A 460 -21.80 -14.98 16.96
N VAL A 461 -20.92 -14.80 15.97
CA VAL A 461 -20.42 -13.50 15.51
C VAL A 461 -21.41 -12.90 14.52
N PRO A 462 -21.80 -11.62 14.66
CA PRO A 462 -22.75 -10.98 13.75
C PRO A 462 -22.28 -10.98 12.28
N VAL A 463 -23.20 -11.11 11.35
CA VAL A 463 -22.91 -11.22 9.90
C VAL A 463 -22.21 -9.98 9.35
N TYR A 464 -22.42 -8.78 9.93
CA TYR A 464 -21.74 -7.56 9.52
C TYR A 464 -20.22 -7.56 9.86
N ARG A 465 -19.73 -8.45 10.73
CA ARG A 465 -18.32 -8.68 11.02
C ARG A 465 -17.77 -9.76 10.09
N ILE A 466 -17.62 -9.43 8.83
CA ILE A 466 -17.13 -10.33 7.78
C ILE A 466 -15.67 -10.78 7.98
N ASP A 467 -14.92 -10.04 8.78
CA ASP A 467 -13.51 -10.25 9.10
C ASP A 467 -13.30 -11.22 10.28
N VAL A 468 -14.32 -11.42 11.13
CA VAL A 468 -14.21 -12.22 12.36
C VAL A 468 -14.85 -13.59 12.16
N GLN A 469 -14.05 -14.55 11.72
CA GLN A 469 -14.52 -15.92 11.40
C GLN A 469 -13.82 -17.01 12.19
N ARG A 470 -12.72 -16.68 12.87
CA ARG A 470 -11.89 -17.64 13.64
C ARG A 470 -11.72 -17.14 15.07
N ASP A 471 -11.29 -18.03 15.94
CA ASP A 471 -11.00 -17.71 17.34
C ASP A 471 -9.92 -16.63 17.51
N VAL A 472 -8.89 -16.63 16.67
CA VAL A 472 -7.83 -15.59 16.70
C VAL A 472 -8.37 -14.20 16.35
N ASP A 473 -9.36 -14.12 15.45
CA ASP A 473 -9.99 -12.85 15.06
C ASP A 473 -10.82 -12.31 16.24
N VAL A 474 -11.50 -13.21 16.98
CA VAL A 474 -12.23 -12.86 18.21
C VAL A 474 -11.27 -12.39 19.32
N ILE A 475 -10.13 -13.06 19.46
CA ILE A 475 -9.10 -12.68 20.46
C ILE A 475 -8.52 -11.29 20.13
N GLU A 476 -8.34 -10.96 18.86
CA GLU A 476 -7.95 -9.61 18.43
C GLU A 476 -8.98 -8.56 18.88
N ASP A 477 -10.28 -8.83 18.67
CA ASP A 477 -11.35 -7.94 19.13
C ASP A 477 -11.38 -7.79 20.66
N ILE A 478 -11.16 -8.87 21.40
CA ILE A 478 -11.05 -8.80 22.87
C ILE A 478 -9.87 -7.90 23.26
N LEU A 479 -8.71 -8.07 22.64
CA LEU A 479 -7.49 -7.33 22.98
C LEU A 479 -7.62 -5.85 22.62
N ARG A 480 -8.18 -5.49 21.44
CA ARG A 480 -8.34 -4.09 21.06
C ARG A 480 -9.28 -3.31 22.00
N ILE A 481 -10.36 -3.95 22.47
CA ILE A 481 -11.30 -3.32 23.42
C ILE A 481 -10.74 -3.34 24.84
N TYR A 482 -10.06 -4.43 25.26
CA TYR A 482 -9.35 -4.48 26.55
C TYR A 482 -8.27 -3.40 26.64
N GLY A 483 -7.63 -3.08 25.52
CA GLY A 483 -6.59 -2.07 25.35
C GLY A 483 -5.18 -2.68 25.35
N TYR A 484 -4.45 -2.49 24.26
CA TYR A 484 -3.08 -2.99 24.10
C TYR A 484 -2.14 -2.52 25.21
N ASN A 485 -2.30 -1.27 25.67
CA ASN A 485 -1.47 -0.66 26.71
C ASN A 485 -1.73 -1.23 28.11
N ASN A 486 -2.78 -2.03 28.28
CA ASN A 486 -3.12 -2.71 29.54
C ASN A 486 -2.44 -4.10 29.66
N VAL A 487 -1.64 -4.49 28.64
CA VAL A 487 -0.86 -5.73 28.66
C VAL A 487 0.60 -5.37 29.00
N GLU A 488 1.05 -5.82 30.17
CA GLU A 488 2.41 -5.56 30.64
C GLU A 488 3.43 -6.37 29.84
N PHE A 489 4.56 -5.76 29.49
CA PHE A 489 5.70 -6.48 28.95
C PHE A 489 6.41 -7.27 30.04
N SER A 490 6.76 -8.51 29.76
CA SER A 490 7.59 -9.30 30.67
C SER A 490 9.03 -8.77 30.67
N ASP A 491 9.59 -8.56 31.87
CA ASP A 491 11.03 -8.20 32.03
C ASP A 491 11.97 -9.31 31.58
N ASN A 492 11.46 -10.53 31.40
CA ASN A 492 12.22 -11.70 31.02
C ASN A 492 11.67 -12.35 29.76
N VAL A 493 12.51 -12.42 28.73
CA VAL A 493 12.23 -13.23 27.53
C VAL A 493 12.83 -14.61 27.71
N LYS A 494 11.98 -15.64 27.79
CA LYS A 494 12.43 -17.03 27.73
C LYS A 494 12.64 -17.42 26.26
N SER A 495 13.91 -17.51 25.85
CA SER A 495 14.27 -17.97 24.50
C SER A 495 15.16 -19.19 24.58
N ASN A 496 14.94 -20.18 23.75
CA ASN A 496 15.86 -21.29 23.55
C ASN A 496 16.89 -20.91 22.48
N LEU A 497 18.02 -20.33 22.90
CA LEU A 497 19.08 -19.86 22.02
C LEU A 497 19.93 -20.97 21.40
N SER A 498 19.72 -22.23 21.80
CA SER A 498 20.47 -23.39 21.28
C SER A 498 19.97 -23.89 19.91
N TYR A 499 18.80 -23.47 19.46
CA TYR A 499 18.24 -23.88 18.17
C TYR A 499 18.79 -23.00 17.04
N GLN A 500 19.47 -23.60 16.07
CA GLN A 500 19.93 -22.95 14.85
C GLN A 500 19.25 -23.56 13.63
N THR A 501 18.63 -22.73 12.83
CA THR A 501 18.02 -23.13 11.56
C THR A 501 19.06 -23.17 10.42
N PRO A 502 18.79 -23.86 9.31
CA PRO A 502 19.61 -23.73 8.10
C PRO A 502 19.75 -22.30 7.61
N THR A 503 18.72 -21.47 7.83
CA THR A 503 18.71 -20.04 7.49
C THR A 503 19.70 -19.26 8.33
N ASP A 504 19.75 -19.48 9.66
CA ASP A 504 20.72 -18.82 10.54
C ASP A 504 22.17 -19.14 10.13
N ARG A 505 22.42 -20.39 9.75
CA ARG A 505 23.73 -20.80 9.22
C ARG A 505 24.06 -20.07 7.91
N SER A 506 23.10 -19.96 7.00
CA SER A 506 23.28 -19.24 5.73
C SER A 506 23.62 -17.77 5.97
N TYR A 507 22.86 -17.08 6.81
CA TYR A 507 23.13 -15.68 7.18
C TYR A 507 24.49 -15.49 7.87
N LYS A 508 24.87 -16.38 8.77
CA LYS A 508 26.19 -16.31 9.41
C LYS A 508 27.32 -16.42 8.39
N LEU A 509 27.20 -17.29 7.40
CA LEU A 509 28.20 -17.43 6.33
C LEU A 509 28.16 -16.26 5.35
N GLN A 510 26.97 -15.73 5.04
CA GLN A 510 26.84 -14.52 4.24
C GLN A 510 27.55 -13.35 4.90
N ASN A 511 27.30 -13.09 6.19
CA ASN A 511 27.98 -12.03 6.94
C ASN A 511 29.50 -12.22 6.98
N LEU A 512 29.98 -13.47 7.15
CA LEU A 512 31.39 -13.79 7.13
C LEU A 512 32.07 -13.42 5.80
N ILE A 513 31.38 -13.66 4.67
CA ILE A 513 31.89 -13.30 3.34
C ILE A 513 31.76 -11.80 3.10
N SER A 514 30.66 -11.18 3.53
CA SER A 514 30.47 -9.72 3.43
C SER A 514 31.57 -8.96 4.17
N GLU A 515 31.88 -9.36 5.41
CA GLU A 515 32.99 -8.78 6.21
C GLU A 515 34.33 -8.94 5.50
N GLN A 516 34.61 -10.12 4.92
CA GLN A 516 35.84 -10.36 4.15
C GLN A 516 35.90 -9.45 2.92
N LEU A 517 34.83 -9.30 2.16
CA LEU A 517 34.77 -8.44 0.98
C LEU A 517 34.89 -6.97 1.34
N CYS A 518 34.23 -6.50 2.40
CA CYS A 518 34.41 -5.14 2.92
C CYS A 518 35.87 -4.89 3.36
N GLY A 519 36.50 -5.87 4.03
CA GLY A 519 37.90 -5.82 4.37
C GLY A 519 38.85 -5.76 3.16
N CYS A 520 38.42 -6.23 1.98
CA CYS A 520 39.12 -6.11 0.70
C CYS A 520 38.75 -4.84 -0.09
N GLY A 521 37.94 -3.93 0.49
CA GLY A 521 37.56 -2.66 -0.12
C GLY A 521 36.33 -2.73 -1.04
N PHE A 522 35.55 -3.78 -0.93
CA PHE A 522 34.24 -3.84 -1.60
C PHE A 522 33.20 -3.04 -0.82
N ASN A 523 32.25 -2.45 -1.58
CA ASN A 523 31.03 -1.87 -1.06
C ASN A 523 29.84 -2.79 -1.40
N GLU A 524 29.00 -3.05 -0.42
CA GLU A 524 27.73 -3.74 -0.66
C GLU A 524 26.78 -2.81 -1.40
N ILE A 525 26.13 -3.35 -2.43
CA ILE A 525 25.03 -2.67 -3.15
C ILE A 525 23.75 -3.48 -3.01
N LEU A 526 22.63 -2.80 -3.12
CA LEU A 526 21.31 -3.39 -3.09
C LEU A 526 20.48 -2.81 -4.22
N ASN A 527 20.20 -3.62 -5.23
CA ASN A 527 19.42 -3.24 -6.38
C ASN A 527 18.01 -3.86 -6.33
N ASN A 528 17.06 -3.23 -7.04
CA ASN A 528 15.70 -3.73 -7.14
C ASN A 528 15.67 -5.10 -7.82
N SER A 529 14.82 -6.00 -7.34
CA SER A 529 14.52 -7.27 -8.01
C SER A 529 13.71 -7.08 -9.30
N LEU A 530 13.00 -5.97 -9.43
CA LEU A 530 12.34 -5.57 -10.67
C LEU A 530 13.32 -4.83 -11.58
N THR A 531 13.25 -5.16 -12.86
CA THR A 531 14.13 -4.60 -13.90
C THR A 531 13.38 -4.47 -15.23
N ARG A 532 14.05 -3.96 -16.25
CA ARG A 532 13.48 -3.84 -17.61
C ARG A 532 13.74 -5.10 -18.42
N SER A 533 12.72 -5.65 -19.06
CA SER A 533 12.85 -6.82 -19.94
C SER A 533 13.74 -6.56 -21.17
N ALA A 534 13.87 -5.29 -21.60
CA ALA A 534 14.70 -4.89 -22.73
C ALA A 534 16.19 -5.28 -22.58
N TYR A 535 16.70 -5.47 -21.36
CA TYR A 535 18.05 -5.99 -21.15
C TYR A 535 18.25 -7.41 -21.69
N TYR A 536 17.18 -8.18 -21.83
CA TYR A 536 17.19 -9.59 -22.20
C TYR A 536 16.83 -9.85 -23.68
N ASP A 537 16.38 -8.81 -24.43
CA ASP A 537 15.86 -8.95 -25.79
C ASP A 537 16.83 -9.63 -26.78
N ASN A 538 18.14 -9.37 -26.60
CA ASN A 538 19.19 -9.86 -27.50
C ASN A 538 20.13 -10.89 -26.83
N LEU A 539 19.71 -11.45 -25.69
CA LEU A 539 20.54 -12.41 -24.96
C LEU A 539 20.04 -13.83 -25.15
N SER A 540 20.98 -14.72 -25.45
CA SER A 540 20.75 -16.17 -25.49
C SER A 540 20.99 -16.84 -24.12
N THR A 541 21.89 -16.27 -23.30
CA THR A 541 22.20 -16.82 -21.96
C THR A 541 21.05 -16.58 -20.99
N TYR A 542 20.37 -15.44 -21.11
CA TYR A 542 19.20 -15.06 -20.33
C TYR A 542 18.09 -14.63 -21.29
N PRO A 543 17.35 -15.57 -21.90
CA PRO A 543 16.34 -15.23 -22.92
C PRO A 543 15.15 -14.49 -22.28
N VAL A 544 14.58 -13.53 -23.00
CA VAL A 544 13.41 -12.77 -22.54
C VAL A 544 12.20 -13.66 -22.26
N SER A 545 12.09 -14.81 -22.94
CA SER A 545 11.03 -15.82 -22.67
C SER A 545 11.09 -16.44 -21.28
N HIS A 546 12.24 -16.33 -20.59
CA HIS A 546 12.43 -16.78 -19.22
C HIS A 546 12.21 -15.68 -18.19
N CYS A 547 11.86 -14.45 -18.59
CA CYS A 547 11.51 -13.39 -17.67
C CYS A 547 10.18 -13.68 -16.98
N VAL A 548 10.13 -13.50 -15.67
CA VAL A 548 8.88 -13.41 -14.90
C VAL A 548 8.31 -12.01 -15.13
N MET A 549 7.34 -11.90 -16.05
CA MET A 549 6.72 -10.64 -16.44
C MET A 549 5.64 -10.21 -15.44
N LEU A 550 5.56 -8.91 -15.13
CA LEU A 550 4.51 -8.35 -14.29
C LEU A 550 3.24 -8.07 -15.12
N MET A 551 2.07 -8.39 -14.56
CA MET A 551 0.79 -8.09 -15.19
C MET A 551 0.49 -6.58 -15.27
N ASN A 552 0.84 -5.84 -14.22
CA ASN A 552 0.57 -4.40 -14.11
C ASN A 552 1.84 -3.69 -13.61
N PRO A 553 2.86 -3.51 -14.46
CA PRO A 553 4.10 -2.85 -14.05
C PRO A 553 3.87 -1.35 -13.82
N LEU A 554 4.57 -0.78 -12.84
CA LEU A 554 4.54 0.67 -12.57
C LEU A 554 5.16 1.49 -13.72
N SER A 555 6.14 0.92 -14.42
CA SER A 555 6.78 1.52 -15.59
C SER A 555 7.37 0.44 -16.49
N ALA A 556 7.76 0.81 -17.73
CA ALA A 556 8.49 -0.07 -18.64
C ALA A 556 9.88 -0.48 -18.11
N ASP A 557 10.45 0.32 -17.20
CA ASP A 557 11.75 0.06 -16.58
C ASP A 557 11.68 -0.95 -15.41
N LEU A 558 10.48 -1.31 -14.96
CA LEU A 558 10.23 -2.24 -13.85
C LEU A 558 9.17 -3.28 -14.25
N ASN A 559 9.27 -3.84 -15.43
CA ASN A 559 8.23 -4.69 -16.02
C ASN A 559 8.46 -6.20 -15.87
N CYS A 560 9.65 -6.62 -15.39
CA CYS A 560 9.94 -8.03 -15.13
C CYS A 560 10.85 -8.21 -13.90
N MET A 561 10.95 -9.45 -13.40
CA MET A 561 11.92 -9.81 -12.37
C MET A 561 13.25 -10.19 -12.98
N ARG A 562 14.36 -9.85 -12.32
CA ARG A 562 15.75 -10.07 -12.79
C ARG A 562 16.12 -11.55 -12.87
N GLN A 563 16.71 -11.99 -14.01
CA GLN A 563 17.28 -13.34 -14.17
C GLN A 563 18.71 -13.44 -13.64
N THR A 564 19.41 -12.31 -13.50
CA THR A 564 20.81 -12.18 -13.05
C THR A 564 20.98 -10.88 -12.26
N LEU A 565 21.98 -10.82 -11.39
CA LEU A 565 22.38 -9.60 -10.68
C LEU A 565 23.16 -8.61 -11.59
N LEU A 566 23.62 -9.08 -12.76
CA LEU A 566 24.51 -8.33 -13.67
C LEU A 566 24.06 -6.89 -13.93
N PHE A 567 22.81 -6.73 -14.42
CA PHE A 567 22.34 -5.42 -14.91
C PHE A 567 22.17 -4.39 -13.80
N GLY A 568 21.59 -4.76 -12.64
CA GLY A 568 21.47 -3.85 -11.50
C GLY A 568 22.85 -3.38 -11.00
N GLY A 569 23.83 -4.28 -10.97
CA GLY A 569 25.21 -3.90 -10.63
C GLY A 569 25.86 -3.03 -11.70
N LEU A 570 25.62 -3.26 -12.99
CA LEU A 570 26.11 -2.39 -14.07
C LEU A 570 25.47 -0.99 -14.03
N GLU A 571 24.18 -0.87 -13.68
CA GLU A 571 23.55 0.44 -13.42
C GLU A 571 24.26 1.18 -12.28
N SER A 572 24.62 0.46 -11.21
CA SER A 572 25.40 1.01 -10.11
C SER A 572 26.82 1.44 -10.53
N VAL A 573 27.48 0.66 -11.42
CA VAL A 573 28.80 1.02 -11.99
C VAL A 573 28.70 2.29 -12.83
N GLU A 574 27.71 2.35 -13.74
CA GLU A 574 27.44 3.52 -14.58
C GLU A 574 27.18 4.77 -13.74
N HIS A 575 26.29 4.67 -12.74
CA HIS A 575 25.93 5.76 -11.85
C HIS A 575 27.17 6.35 -11.14
N ASN A 576 28.08 5.50 -10.67
CA ASN A 576 29.31 5.94 -10.00
C ASN A 576 30.34 6.47 -10.99
N ALA A 577 30.53 5.83 -12.15
CA ALA A 577 31.47 6.28 -13.17
C ALA A 577 31.14 7.70 -13.67
N LYS A 578 29.84 8.00 -13.92
CA LYS A 578 29.38 9.34 -14.29
C LYS A 578 29.66 10.41 -13.21
N ARG A 579 29.84 9.99 -11.95
CA ARG A 579 30.24 10.85 -10.82
C ARG A 579 31.74 10.85 -10.55
N LYS A 580 32.54 10.34 -11.49
CA LYS A 580 34.00 10.24 -11.41
C LYS A 580 34.52 9.29 -10.33
N ASN A 581 33.68 8.38 -9.83
CA ASN A 581 34.05 7.29 -8.93
C ASN A 581 34.24 5.99 -9.74
N GLY A 582 35.31 5.92 -10.55
CA GLY A 582 35.52 4.82 -11.50
C GLY A 582 36.23 3.60 -10.96
N ASN A 583 36.87 3.69 -9.77
CA ASN A 583 37.52 2.56 -9.14
C ASN A 583 36.56 1.79 -8.26
N ILE A 584 35.96 0.75 -8.81
CA ILE A 584 34.75 0.10 -8.28
C ILE A 584 35.09 -1.32 -7.83
N ARG A 585 34.64 -1.65 -6.64
CA ARG A 585 34.50 -3.01 -6.13
C ARG A 585 33.16 -3.10 -5.43
N PHE A 586 32.18 -3.75 -6.08
CA PHE A 586 30.83 -3.95 -5.56
C PHE A 586 30.50 -5.41 -5.37
N PHE A 587 29.68 -5.72 -4.37
CA PHE A 587 29.06 -7.01 -4.24
C PHE A 587 27.59 -6.87 -3.84
N GLU A 588 26.77 -7.86 -4.22
CA GLU A 588 25.37 -7.95 -3.88
C GLU A 588 24.97 -9.40 -3.64
N PHE A 589 24.25 -9.64 -2.53
CA PHE A 589 23.49 -10.86 -2.35
C PHE A 589 22.05 -10.62 -2.73
N GLY A 590 21.48 -11.44 -3.63
CA GLY A 590 20.12 -11.24 -4.06
C GLY A 590 19.50 -12.44 -4.75
N ASN A 591 18.18 -12.49 -4.77
CA ASN A 591 17.41 -13.46 -5.53
C ASN A 591 17.41 -13.10 -7.02
N CYS A 592 17.53 -14.14 -7.85
CA CYS A 592 17.29 -14.12 -9.29
C CYS A 592 16.16 -15.08 -9.62
N TYR A 593 15.38 -14.76 -10.64
CA TYR A 593 14.12 -15.43 -10.93
C TYR A 593 14.13 -15.95 -12.38
N ASP A 594 13.56 -17.12 -12.58
CA ASP A 594 13.48 -17.76 -13.90
C ASP A 594 12.08 -18.35 -14.11
N TYR A 595 11.54 -18.15 -15.29
CA TYR A 595 10.31 -18.75 -15.77
C TYR A 595 10.61 -19.72 -16.89
N ASN A 596 10.26 -21.00 -16.69
CA ASN A 596 10.41 -22.01 -17.72
C ASN A 596 9.14 -22.83 -17.89
N ILE A 597 8.44 -22.64 -19.00
CA ILE A 597 7.19 -23.32 -19.30
C ILE A 597 7.35 -24.84 -19.39
N ASP A 598 8.54 -25.34 -19.74
CA ASP A 598 8.81 -26.77 -19.84
C ASP A 598 8.79 -27.46 -18.46
N HIS A 599 8.89 -26.71 -17.38
CA HIS A 599 8.79 -27.22 -16.00
C HIS A 599 7.35 -27.31 -15.50
N LYS A 600 6.36 -26.88 -16.29
CA LYS A 600 4.94 -26.93 -15.91
C LYS A 600 4.49 -28.35 -15.62
N LYS A 601 3.84 -28.52 -14.46
CA LYS A 601 3.29 -29.81 -14.02
C LYS A 601 1.83 -29.66 -13.65
N GLU A 602 1.04 -30.68 -13.99
CA GLU A 602 -0.38 -30.73 -13.64
C GLU A 602 -0.51 -30.84 -12.11
N GLY A 603 -1.32 -29.95 -11.51
CA GLY A 603 -1.54 -29.85 -10.05
C GLY A 603 -0.49 -29.06 -9.27
N GLU A 604 0.57 -28.57 -9.88
CA GLU A 604 1.56 -27.68 -9.27
C GLU A 604 1.42 -26.25 -9.87
N THR A 605 1.03 -25.29 -9.05
CA THR A 605 0.73 -23.89 -9.50
C THR A 605 1.95 -23.03 -9.78
N LEU A 606 3.15 -23.43 -9.33
CA LEU A 606 4.38 -22.63 -9.42
C LEU A 606 5.57 -23.41 -9.97
N ALA A 607 5.35 -24.58 -10.58
CA ALA A 607 6.44 -25.45 -11.04
C ALA A 607 7.30 -24.80 -12.16
N GLU A 608 6.70 -23.89 -12.96
CA GLU A 608 7.37 -23.13 -14.00
C GLU A 608 8.23 -21.98 -13.49
N PHE A 609 8.12 -21.61 -12.21
CA PHE A 609 8.91 -20.52 -11.62
C PHE A 609 10.00 -21.07 -10.72
N SER A 610 11.18 -20.47 -10.76
CA SER A 610 12.27 -20.80 -9.85
C SER A 610 12.98 -19.56 -9.32
N GLU A 611 13.55 -19.69 -8.11
CA GLU A 611 14.35 -18.67 -7.46
C GLU A 611 15.72 -19.25 -7.10
N ASP A 612 16.77 -18.45 -7.33
CA ASP A 612 18.13 -18.77 -6.93
C ASP A 612 18.79 -17.58 -6.24
N TYR A 613 19.21 -17.77 -4.99
CA TYR A 613 19.90 -16.75 -4.23
C TYR A 613 21.37 -16.73 -4.64
N ARG A 614 21.86 -15.58 -5.10
CA ARG A 614 23.18 -15.44 -5.71
C ARG A 614 24.01 -14.36 -5.04
N LEU A 615 25.34 -14.47 -5.21
CA LEU A 615 26.33 -13.45 -4.90
C LEU A 615 26.90 -12.93 -6.22
N GLY A 616 26.73 -11.63 -6.49
CA GLY A 616 27.38 -10.92 -7.59
C GLY A 616 28.58 -10.12 -7.10
N LEU A 617 29.65 -10.07 -7.93
CA LEU A 617 30.84 -9.26 -7.71
C LEU A 617 31.13 -8.45 -8.97
N TRP A 618 31.37 -7.15 -8.83
CA TRP A 618 31.77 -6.24 -9.92
C TRP A 618 33.06 -5.54 -9.56
N VAL A 619 34.05 -5.58 -10.45
CA VAL A 619 35.34 -4.90 -10.32
C VAL A 619 35.58 -4.09 -11.58
N SER A 620 35.92 -2.81 -11.47
CA SER A 620 36.23 -1.93 -12.58
C SER A 620 37.23 -0.84 -12.18
N GLY A 621 37.88 -0.22 -13.17
CA GLY A 621 38.83 0.87 -12.96
C GLY A 621 40.22 0.43 -12.60
N SER A 622 40.86 1.09 -11.63
CA SER A 622 42.20 0.81 -11.18
C SER A 622 42.21 -0.03 -9.91
N ARG A 623 43.12 -0.98 -9.84
CA ARG A 623 43.41 -1.80 -8.66
C ARG A 623 43.91 -0.98 -7.48
N VAL A 624 44.79 -0.05 -7.78
CA VAL A 624 45.38 0.89 -6.81
C VAL A 624 45.34 2.28 -7.40
N ASP A 625 44.94 3.27 -6.60
CA ASP A 625 45.00 4.67 -7.02
C ASP A 625 46.43 5.08 -7.33
N ASN A 626 46.57 5.90 -8.40
CA ASN A 626 47.89 6.38 -8.83
C ASN A 626 48.53 7.19 -7.70
N ASN A 627 49.72 6.76 -7.25
CA ASN A 627 50.51 7.45 -6.25
C ASN A 627 52.03 7.28 -6.53
N TRP A 628 52.87 7.98 -5.76
CA TRP A 628 54.31 7.97 -5.96
C TRP A 628 54.96 6.59 -5.76
N ALA A 629 54.37 5.71 -4.99
CA ALA A 629 54.89 4.39 -4.65
C ALA A 629 54.39 3.27 -5.56
N HIS A 630 53.26 3.48 -6.21
CA HIS A 630 52.62 2.49 -7.08
C HIS A 630 52.26 3.09 -8.44
N PRO A 631 52.68 2.45 -9.56
CA PRO A 631 52.21 2.82 -10.88
C PRO A 631 50.71 2.54 -10.96
N ASN A 632 50.04 3.24 -11.89
CA ASN A 632 48.61 3.00 -12.15
C ASN A 632 48.48 1.59 -12.74
N GLU A 633 47.89 0.68 -11.96
CA GLU A 633 47.60 -0.68 -12.38
C GLU A 633 46.09 -0.85 -12.55
N LYS A 634 45.65 -1.21 -13.75
CA LYS A 634 44.25 -1.49 -14.01
C LYS A 634 43.83 -2.77 -13.30
N SER A 635 42.57 -2.80 -12.87
CA SER A 635 41.93 -4.04 -12.42
C SER A 635 41.98 -5.11 -13.52
N SER A 636 41.92 -6.37 -13.13
CA SER A 636 42.00 -7.48 -14.07
C SER A 636 41.10 -8.63 -13.68
N VAL A 637 40.87 -9.55 -14.64
CA VAL A 637 40.12 -10.78 -14.37
C VAL A 637 40.82 -11.67 -13.34
N TYR A 638 42.16 -11.57 -13.22
CA TYR A 638 42.95 -12.32 -12.22
C TYR A 638 42.70 -11.80 -10.80
N GLU A 639 42.48 -10.50 -10.63
CA GLU A 639 42.09 -9.90 -9.37
C GLU A 639 40.69 -10.43 -8.96
N LEU A 640 39.73 -10.40 -9.85
CA LEU A 640 38.38 -10.95 -9.59
C LEU A 640 38.45 -12.45 -9.26
N LYS A 641 39.27 -13.24 -10.01
CA LYS A 641 39.47 -14.66 -9.74
C LYS A 641 40.02 -14.92 -8.35
N ALA A 642 40.98 -14.14 -7.89
CA ALA A 642 41.54 -14.25 -6.53
C ALA A 642 40.46 -14.01 -5.44
N TYR A 643 39.55 -13.04 -5.64
CA TYR A 643 38.44 -12.84 -4.70
C TYR A 643 37.47 -14.02 -4.72
N VAL A 644 37.15 -14.56 -5.89
CA VAL A 644 36.29 -15.75 -6.01
C VAL A 644 36.91 -16.97 -5.32
N GLU A 645 38.18 -17.25 -5.57
CA GLU A 645 38.89 -18.36 -4.93
C GLU A 645 38.99 -18.19 -3.40
N ASN A 646 39.24 -16.99 -2.91
CA ASN A 646 39.25 -16.68 -1.49
C ASN A 646 37.88 -16.89 -0.83
N ILE A 647 36.77 -16.54 -1.51
CA ILE A 647 35.43 -16.82 -1.04
C ILE A 647 35.18 -18.33 -0.93
N LEU A 648 35.54 -19.10 -1.96
CA LEU A 648 35.38 -20.56 -1.99
C LEU A 648 36.20 -21.21 -0.85
N VAL A 649 37.45 -20.81 -0.67
CA VAL A 649 38.31 -21.31 0.40
C VAL A 649 37.75 -20.94 1.77
N ARG A 650 37.29 -19.71 1.97
CA ARG A 650 36.72 -19.25 3.24
C ARG A 650 35.49 -20.02 3.63
N LEU A 651 34.67 -20.42 2.64
CA LEU A 651 33.51 -21.28 2.83
C LEU A 651 33.88 -22.76 3.05
N GLY A 652 35.14 -23.15 2.88
CA GLY A 652 35.62 -24.51 3.03
C GLY A 652 35.51 -25.37 1.78
N VAL A 653 35.37 -24.76 0.61
CA VAL A 653 35.36 -25.46 -0.69
C VAL A 653 36.81 -25.80 -1.06
N ASN A 654 37.08 -27.07 -1.37
CA ASN A 654 38.43 -27.48 -1.81
C ASN A 654 38.63 -27.11 -3.30
N LEU A 655 39.54 -26.16 -3.55
CA LEU A 655 39.85 -25.66 -4.90
C LEU A 655 40.35 -26.74 -5.87
N GLN A 656 41.02 -27.78 -5.37
CA GLN A 656 41.44 -28.93 -6.21
C GLN A 656 40.26 -29.71 -6.82
N LYS A 657 39.07 -29.50 -6.28
CA LYS A 657 37.80 -30.07 -6.80
C LYS A 657 36.96 -29.08 -7.62
N VAL A 658 37.50 -27.88 -7.83
CA VAL A 658 36.84 -26.82 -8.63
C VAL A 658 37.56 -26.72 -9.97
N ILE A 659 36.79 -26.68 -11.04
CA ILE A 659 37.26 -26.57 -12.42
C ILE A 659 36.82 -25.21 -12.96
N PHE A 660 37.80 -24.39 -13.34
CA PHE A 660 37.57 -23.16 -14.09
C PHE A 660 37.64 -23.52 -15.61
N GLY A 661 36.49 -23.73 -16.22
CA GLY A 661 36.38 -24.10 -17.64
C GLY A 661 36.12 -22.89 -18.53
N ASN A 662 36.56 -22.93 -19.78
CA ASN A 662 36.21 -21.86 -20.74
C ASN A 662 34.71 -21.79 -20.94
N LEU A 663 34.18 -20.56 -20.91
CA LEU A 663 32.78 -20.26 -21.11
C LEU A 663 32.64 -19.24 -22.27
N ALA A 664 32.02 -19.67 -23.35
CA ALA A 664 31.64 -18.80 -24.45
C ALA A 664 30.13 -18.54 -24.39
N ASN A 665 29.76 -17.31 -24.16
CA ASN A 665 28.36 -16.85 -24.16
C ASN A 665 28.31 -15.36 -24.56
N ASP A 666 27.13 -14.79 -24.57
CA ASP A 666 26.88 -13.38 -24.94
C ASP A 666 27.10 -12.39 -23.80
N ILE A 667 27.30 -12.86 -22.56
CA ILE A 667 27.54 -12.02 -21.38
C ILE A 667 29.02 -11.59 -21.29
N TYR A 668 29.93 -12.49 -21.58
CA TYR A 668 31.37 -12.26 -21.42
C TYR A 668 32.10 -12.24 -22.76
N SER A 669 33.03 -11.30 -22.93
CA SER A 669 34.01 -11.33 -24.03
C SER A 669 35.07 -12.41 -23.82
N ALA A 670 35.39 -12.72 -22.56
CA ALA A 670 36.18 -13.82 -22.09
C ALA A 670 35.63 -14.31 -20.77
N GLY A 671 35.10 -15.53 -20.72
CA GLY A 671 34.39 -16.06 -19.57
C GLY A 671 34.94 -17.39 -19.08
N LEU A 672 34.73 -17.67 -17.80
CA LEU A 672 34.99 -18.93 -17.15
C LEU A 672 33.73 -19.44 -16.43
N SER A 673 33.44 -20.72 -16.59
CA SER A 673 32.49 -21.44 -15.73
C SER A 673 33.22 -21.96 -14.50
N ILE A 674 32.56 -21.92 -13.35
CA ILE A 674 33.07 -22.42 -12.06
C ILE A 674 32.26 -23.67 -11.74
N THR A 675 32.87 -24.84 -11.90
CA THR A 675 32.17 -26.14 -11.75
C THR A 675 32.91 -27.02 -10.73
N THR A 676 32.16 -27.84 -10.01
CA THR A 676 32.76 -28.91 -9.18
C THR A 676 33.21 -30.07 -10.05
N SER A 677 34.13 -30.93 -9.54
CA SER A 677 34.53 -32.17 -10.20
C SER A 677 33.36 -33.14 -10.46
N SER A 678 32.21 -32.94 -9.78
CA SER A 678 30.99 -33.71 -10.03
C SER A 678 30.08 -33.09 -11.13
N GLY A 679 30.55 -32.02 -11.80
CA GLY A 679 29.81 -31.35 -12.89
C GLY A 679 28.76 -30.31 -12.45
N ARG A 680 28.67 -29.98 -11.15
CA ARG A 680 27.75 -28.95 -10.65
C ARG A 680 28.34 -27.56 -10.90
N GLN A 681 27.65 -26.71 -11.65
CA GLN A 681 28.06 -25.33 -11.87
C GLN A 681 27.73 -24.48 -10.66
N LEU A 682 28.74 -23.93 -10.01
CA LEU A 682 28.63 -23.05 -8.85
C LEU A 682 28.44 -21.59 -9.25
N GLY A 683 28.92 -21.24 -10.46
CA GLY A 683 28.81 -19.88 -10.95
C GLY A 683 29.59 -19.64 -12.23
N THR A 684 29.71 -18.37 -12.59
CA THR A 684 30.46 -17.89 -13.76
C THR A 684 31.25 -16.63 -13.41
N MET A 685 32.32 -16.34 -14.15
CA MET A 685 33.06 -15.10 -14.04
C MET A 685 33.71 -14.73 -15.36
N GLY A 686 34.04 -13.48 -15.57
CA GLY A 686 34.74 -13.04 -16.78
C GLY A 686 34.75 -11.52 -16.95
N ILE A 687 35.12 -11.11 -18.17
CA ILE A 687 35.10 -9.73 -18.63
C ILE A 687 33.77 -9.52 -19.32
N VAL A 688 32.95 -8.59 -18.83
CA VAL A 688 31.64 -8.28 -19.40
C VAL A 688 31.80 -7.86 -20.88
N SER A 689 30.90 -8.30 -21.72
CA SER A 689 30.89 -7.99 -23.15
C SER A 689 30.90 -6.47 -23.37
N PRO A 690 31.81 -5.91 -24.20
CA PRO A 690 31.83 -4.50 -24.54
C PRO A 690 30.51 -3.98 -25.11
N LYS A 691 29.74 -4.86 -25.74
CA LYS A 691 28.41 -4.52 -26.28
C LYS A 691 27.45 -4.15 -25.14
N ILE A 692 27.39 -4.96 -24.08
CA ILE A 692 26.56 -4.72 -22.89
C ILE A 692 27.01 -3.44 -22.16
N CYS A 693 28.34 -3.27 -21.98
CA CYS A 693 28.88 -2.07 -21.34
C CYS A 693 28.52 -0.79 -22.11
N LYS A 694 28.59 -0.83 -23.44
CA LYS A 694 28.26 0.30 -24.31
C LYS A 694 26.76 0.65 -24.28
N GLU A 695 25.88 -0.35 -24.20
CA GLU A 695 24.43 -0.13 -24.08
C GLU A 695 24.06 0.60 -22.75
N LEU A 696 24.94 0.53 -21.75
CA LEU A 696 24.80 1.17 -20.44
C LEU A 696 25.76 2.38 -20.26
N ASP A 697 26.34 2.93 -21.34
CA ASP A 697 27.28 4.07 -21.31
C ASP A 697 28.52 3.83 -20.39
N ILE A 698 28.98 2.59 -20.26
CA ILE A 698 30.16 2.23 -19.48
C ILE A 698 31.36 2.11 -20.43
N GLU A 699 32.36 2.98 -20.26
CA GLU A 699 33.56 3.06 -21.11
C GLU A 699 34.72 2.17 -20.64
N THR A 700 34.68 1.74 -19.36
CA THR A 700 35.73 0.92 -18.73
C THR A 700 35.38 -0.55 -18.76
N ASP A 701 36.42 -1.41 -18.77
CA ASP A 701 36.22 -2.84 -18.58
C ASP A 701 35.58 -3.12 -17.23
N VAL A 702 34.57 -3.97 -17.22
CA VAL A 702 33.93 -4.47 -16.00
C VAL A 702 34.20 -5.97 -15.90
N TYR A 703 34.76 -6.39 -14.78
CA TYR A 703 34.96 -7.78 -14.42
C TYR A 703 33.83 -8.22 -13.51
N TYR A 704 33.10 -9.24 -13.88
CA TYR A 704 31.92 -9.71 -13.20
C TYR A 704 32.02 -11.19 -12.83
N ALA A 705 31.60 -11.52 -11.61
CA ALA A 705 31.38 -12.91 -11.19
C ALA A 705 30.00 -13.04 -10.54
N GLU A 706 29.32 -14.15 -10.80
CA GLU A 706 28.05 -14.51 -10.19
C GLU A 706 28.11 -15.95 -9.68
N LEU A 707 27.88 -16.13 -8.37
CA LEU A 707 27.92 -17.42 -7.70
C LEU A 707 26.53 -17.76 -7.15
N SER A 708 26.04 -18.97 -7.41
CA SER A 708 24.82 -19.49 -6.77
C SER A 708 25.12 -19.76 -5.29
N TRP A 709 24.62 -18.89 -4.41
CA TRP A 709 24.74 -19.09 -2.97
C TRP A 709 24.00 -20.33 -2.50
N THR A 710 22.83 -20.58 -3.11
CA THR A 710 22.04 -21.80 -2.87
C THR A 710 22.83 -23.08 -3.11
N LEU A 711 23.59 -23.13 -4.23
CA LEU A 711 24.40 -24.31 -4.56
C LEU A 711 25.67 -24.39 -3.70
N LEU A 712 26.29 -23.25 -3.38
CA LEU A 712 27.42 -23.20 -2.44
C LEU A 712 27.02 -23.75 -1.07
N MET A 713 25.87 -23.36 -0.54
CA MET A 713 25.36 -23.88 0.75
C MET A 713 25.12 -25.40 0.71
N LYS A 714 24.72 -25.95 -0.44
CA LYS A 714 24.61 -27.40 -0.63
C LYS A 714 25.96 -28.09 -0.68
N GLU A 715 26.95 -27.47 -1.31
CA GLU A 715 28.29 -28.05 -1.46
C GLU A 715 29.06 -28.09 -0.13
N ILE A 716 29.03 -27.04 0.64
CA ILE A 716 29.76 -26.94 1.93
C ILE A 716 29.15 -27.78 3.08
N LYS A 717 27.94 -28.31 2.92
CA LYS A 717 27.33 -29.24 3.92
C LYS A 717 28.23 -30.46 4.19
N LYS A 718 29.04 -30.87 3.21
CA LYS A 718 29.94 -32.02 3.28
C LYS A 718 31.37 -31.66 3.71
N SER A 719 31.67 -30.37 3.82
CA SER A 719 32.99 -29.90 4.19
C SER A 719 33.20 -30.00 5.69
N LYS A 720 34.32 -30.59 6.10
CA LYS A 720 34.78 -30.63 7.49
C LYS A 720 36.04 -29.78 7.61
N VAL A 721 35.99 -28.78 8.45
CA VAL A 721 37.20 -28.02 8.83
C VAL A 721 38.05 -28.91 9.76
N THR A 722 39.26 -29.22 9.31
CA THR A 722 40.19 -30.00 10.07
C THR A 722 41.42 -29.14 10.41
N PHE A 723 41.89 -29.20 11.65
CA PHE A 723 43.12 -28.56 12.06
C PHE A 723 44.29 -29.47 11.71
N SER A 724 45.40 -28.91 11.19
CA SER A 724 46.70 -29.57 11.08
C SER A 724 47.75 -28.61 11.56
N GLU A 725 48.79 -29.15 12.23
CA GLU A 725 49.94 -28.34 12.63
C GLU A 725 50.70 -27.85 11.41
N ILE A 726 51.25 -26.64 11.50
CA ILE A 726 52.16 -26.10 10.48
C ILE A 726 53.42 -26.94 10.47
N SER A 727 53.82 -27.36 9.27
CA SER A 727 55.05 -28.14 9.12
C SER A 727 56.26 -27.43 9.70
N LYS A 728 57.05 -28.16 10.50
CA LYS A 728 58.35 -27.68 11.06
C LYS A 728 59.50 -27.77 10.04
N PHE A 729 59.24 -28.43 8.89
CA PHE A 729 60.26 -28.66 7.86
C PHE A 729 60.06 -27.68 6.71
N PRO A 730 61.17 -27.10 6.19
CA PRO A 730 61.07 -26.08 5.15
C PRO A 730 60.58 -26.67 3.81
N ALA A 731 59.77 -25.90 3.08
CA ALA A 731 59.44 -26.21 1.69
C ALA A 731 60.64 -25.87 0.76
N VAL A 732 60.81 -26.69 -0.26
CA VAL A 732 61.84 -26.49 -1.29
C VAL A 732 61.16 -26.03 -2.59
N LYS A 733 61.59 -24.90 -3.13
CA LYS A 733 61.16 -24.35 -4.41
C LYS A 733 62.09 -24.82 -5.53
N ARG A 734 61.56 -25.28 -6.65
CA ARG A 734 62.24 -25.59 -7.90
C ARG A 734 61.53 -24.99 -9.09
N ASP A 735 62.29 -24.39 -9.99
CA ASP A 735 61.76 -23.71 -11.15
C ASP A 735 62.07 -24.47 -12.45
N LEU A 736 61.09 -24.50 -13.37
CA LEU A 736 61.31 -24.98 -14.74
C LEU A 736 60.82 -23.93 -15.73
N ALA A 737 61.62 -23.63 -16.75
CA ALA A 737 61.20 -22.86 -17.90
C ALA A 737 60.76 -23.82 -19.00
N LEU A 738 59.45 -23.81 -19.29
CA LEU A 738 58.80 -24.74 -20.20
C LEU A 738 58.45 -24.02 -21.50
N LEU A 739 58.97 -24.49 -22.62
CA LEU A 739 58.56 -24.08 -23.98
C LEU A 739 57.39 -24.98 -24.41
N LEU A 740 56.26 -24.38 -24.72
CA LEU A 740 54.97 -25.04 -24.93
C LEU A 740 54.27 -24.50 -26.18
N GLU A 741 53.34 -25.28 -26.76
CA GLU A 741 52.41 -24.75 -27.77
C GLU A 741 51.49 -23.67 -27.13
N LYS A 742 51.07 -22.69 -27.94
CA LYS A 742 50.26 -21.55 -27.42
C LYS A 742 48.95 -21.96 -26.79
N ASN A 743 48.34 -23.05 -27.27
CA ASN A 743 47.04 -23.56 -26.81
C ASN A 743 47.13 -24.31 -25.47
N VAL A 744 48.32 -24.72 -25.00
CA VAL A 744 48.47 -25.40 -23.70
C VAL A 744 48.14 -24.46 -22.55
N GLN A 745 47.22 -24.87 -21.71
CA GLN A 745 46.80 -24.09 -20.55
C GLN A 745 47.65 -24.42 -19.32
N PHE A 746 47.84 -23.45 -18.40
CA PHE A 746 48.59 -23.66 -17.14
C PHE A 746 47.92 -24.75 -16.28
N ALA A 747 46.58 -24.83 -16.23
CA ALA A 747 45.84 -25.86 -15.52
C ALA A 747 46.20 -27.28 -15.94
N GLU A 748 46.64 -27.50 -17.20
CA GLU A 748 47.09 -28.82 -17.67
C GLU A 748 48.44 -29.18 -17.06
N ILE A 749 49.33 -28.17 -16.90
CA ILE A 749 50.65 -28.34 -16.25
C ILE A 749 50.43 -28.66 -14.77
N GLU A 750 49.63 -27.87 -14.07
CA GLU A 750 49.30 -28.05 -12.67
C GLU A 750 48.69 -29.46 -12.41
N LYS A 751 47.76 -29.88 -13.24
CA LYS A 751 47.13 -31.21 -13.16
C LYS A 751 48.16 -32.33 -13.35
N ILE A 752 49.00 -32.26 -14.38
CA ILE A 752 50.03 -33.29 -14.63
C ILE A 752 51.04 -33.32 -13.52
N ALA A 753 51.52 -32.19 -13.02
CA ALA A 753 52.46 -32.09 -11.91
C ALA A 753 51.86 -32.72 -10.64
N THR A 754 50.61 -32.36 -10.26
CA THR A 754 49.90 -32.89 -9.10
C THR A 754 49.64 -34.39 -9.24
N GLU A 755 49.28 -34.88 -10.43
CA GLU A 755 49.13 -36.30 -10.71
C GLU A 755 50.46 -37.06 -10.63
N SER A 756 51.57 -36.37 -10.95
CA SER A 756 52.93 -36.96 -10.90
C SER A 756 53.45 -37.14 -9.47
N GLU A 757 53.10 -36.16 -8.59
CA GLU A 757 53.49 -36.19 -7.19
C GLU A 757 52.36 -35.64 -6.29
N ARG A 758 51.58 -36.51 -5.71
CA ARG A 758 50.37 -36.15 -4.94
C ARG A 758 50.63 -35.79 -3.49
N LYS A 759 51.73 -36.21 -2.93
CA LYS A 759 52.01 -36.14 -1.48
C LYS A 759 52.98 -35.00 -1.12
N LEU A 760 54.03 -34.87 -1.85
CA LEU A 760 55.13 -33.97 -1.54
C LEU A 760 55.03 -32.66 -2.34
N LEU A 761 54.38 -32.63 -3.47
CA LEU A 761 54.09 -31.39 -4.22
C LEU A 761 52.93 -30.69 -3.52
N LYS A 762 53.19 -29.49 -2.96
CA LYS A 762 52.19 -28.71 -2.24
C LYS A 762 51.58 -27.63 -3.10
N ASP A 763 52.34 -27.02 -4.00
CA ASP A 763 51.86 -25.92 -4.85
C ASP A 763 52.63 -25.85 -6.16
N VAL A 764 51.99 -25.31 -7.20
CA VAL A 764 52.53 -25.05 -8.53
C VAL A 764 52.15 -23.62 -8.92
N ALA A 765 53.15 -22.77 -9.12
CA ALA A 765 52.94 -21.35 -9.42
C ALA A 765 53.56 -20.95 -10.75
N LEU A 766 52.78 -20.23 -11.59
CA LEU A 766 53.27 -19.58 -12.81
C LEU A 766 53.76 -18.18 -12.46
N PHE A 767 55.04 -17.90 -12.59
CA PHE A 767 55.59 -16.60 -12.23
C PHE A 767 56.11 -15.76 -13.42
N ASP A 768 56.20 -16.33 -14.63
CA ASP A 768 56.50 -15.56 -15.86
C ASP A 768 55.90 -16.25 -17.09
N VAL A 769 55.42 -15.40 -18.01
CA VAL A 769 54.85 -15.79 -19.31
C VAL A 769 55.53 -14.96 -20.39
N TYR A 770 56.27 -15.62 -21.27
CA TYR A 770 56.94 -14.94 -22.38
C TYR A 770 56.42 -15.42 -23.74
N GLU A 771 55.89 -14.45 -24.51
CA GLU A 771 55.45 -14.61 -25.89
C GLU A 771 56.17 -13.55 -26.72
N GLY A 772 57.32 -13.88 -27.34
CA GLY A 772 58.11 -12.86 -28.02
C GLY A 772 58.87 -13.38 -29.22
N LYS A 773 59.51 -12.48 -29.93
CA LYS A 773 60.23 -12.74 -31.20
C LYS A 773 61.36 -13.78 -31.09
N ASN A 774 61.83 -14.10 -29.90
CA ASN A 774 62.89 -15.07 -29.63
C ASN A 774 62.37 -16.51 -29.41
N LEU A 775 61.11 -16.77 -29.69
CA LEU A 775 60.51 -18.12 -29.62
C LEU A 775 60.11 -18.62 -30.98
N PRO A 776 60.11 -19.95 -31.21
CA PRO A 776 59.54 -20.53 -32.43
C PRO A 776 58.09 -20.10 -32.62
N ALA A 777 57.71 -19.93 -33.92
CA ALA A 777 56.34 -19.55 -34.24
C ALA A 777 55.31 -20.56 -33.65
N GLY A 778 54.24 -20.07 -33.02
CA GLY A 778 53.23 -20.93 -32.39
C GLY A 778 53.54 -21.38 -30.97
N LYS A 779 54.68 -20.97 -30.39
CA LYS A 779 55.09 -21.35 -29.02
C LYS A 779 55.07 -20.19 -28.05
N LYS A 780 54.96 -20.51 -26.75
CA LYS A 780 55.10 -19.63 -25.60
C LYS A 780 56.00 -20.28 -24.54
N SER A 781 56.59 -19.49 -23.68
CA SER A 781 57.37 -19.96 -22.55
C SER A 781 56.67 -19.65 -21.23
N TYR A 782 56.52 -20.69 -20.41
CA TYR A 782 56.04 -20.57 -19.04
C TYR A 782 57.19 -20.84 -18.09
N ALA A 783 57.41 -19.94 -17.13
CA ALA A 783 58.30 -20.16 -16.01
C ALA A 783 57.48 -20.57 -14.79
N VAL A 784 57.61 -21.83 -14.39
CA VAL A 784 56.77 -22.48 -13.39
C VAL A 784 57.60 -22.89 -12.17
N SER A 785 57.11 -22.52 -10.99
CA SER A 785 57.69 -22.92 -9.69
C SER A 785 56.90 -24.10 -9.10
N PHE A 786 57.60 -25.05 -8.59
CA PHE A 786 57.10 -26.23 -7.89
C PHE A 786 57.53 -26.20 -6.43
N TYR A 787 56.60 -26.22 -5.48
CA TYR A 787 56.88 -26.19 -4.05
C TYR A 787 56.72 -27.58 -3.44
N LEU A 788 57.83 -28.15 -2.98
CA LEU A 788 57.91 -29.51 -2.44
C LEU A 788 58.11 -29.46 -0.94
N GLN A 789 57.36 -30.20 -0.17
CA GLN A 789 57.45 -30.28 1.29
C GLN A 789 57.02 -31.65 1.82
N ASP A 790 57.75 -32.19 2.75
CA ASP A 790 57.32 -33.33 3.57
C ASP A 790 57.00 -32.85 5.00
N GLU A 791 55.88 -33.26 5.53
CA GLU A 791 55.42 -32.85 6.84
C GLU A 791 56.18 -33.54 8.00
N GLY A 792 56.82 -34.67 7.71
CA GLY A 792 57.52 -35.51 8.69
C GLY A 792 59.06 -35.38 8.70
N LYS A 793 59.66 -34.79 7.66
CA LYS A 793 61.11 -34.67 7.53
C LYS A 793 61.55 -33.66 6.49
N THR A 794 62.78 -33.20 6.57
CA THR A 794 63.43 -32.38 5.53
C THR A 794 63.71 -33.23 4.28
N LEU A 795 63.32 -32.75 3.09
CA LEU A 795 63.62 -33.38 1.82
C LEU A 795 65.13 -33.27 1.50
N ASN A 796 65.74 -34.36 0.98
CA ASN A 796 67.09 -34.32 0.50
C ASN A 796 67.10 -34.09 -1.05
N ASP A 797 68.25 -33.62 -1.59
CA ASP A 797 68.42 -33.25 -2.98
C ASP A 797 68.09 -34.42 -3.93
N LYS A 798 68.49 -35.65 -3.61
CA LYS A 798 68.21 -36.85 -4.43
C LYS A 798 66.68 -37.11 -4.57
N GLN A 799 65.94 -36.90 -3.51
CA GLN A 799 64.46 -37.03 -3.54
C GLN A 799 63.85 -35.93 -4.39
N ILE A 800 64.31 -34.69 -4.21
CA ILE A 800 63.83 -33.51 -4.95
C ILE A 800 64.08 -33.69 -6.43
N ASP A 801 65.31 -34.06 -6.83
CA ASP A 801 65.71 -34.26 -8.23
C ASP A 801 64.91 -35.37 -8.89
N ALA A 802 64.65 -36.45 -8.15
CA ALA A 802 63.82 -37.59 -8.65
C ALA A 802 62.38 -37.17 -8.92
N ILE A 803 61.79 -36.34 -8.02
CA ILE A 803 60.41 -35.82 -8.18
C ILE A 803 60.38 -34.85 -9.37
N MET A 804 61.32 -33.91 -9.44
CA MET A 804 61.36 -32.92 -10.53
C MET A 804 61.58 -33.61 -11.88
N LYS A 805 62.45 -34.60 -11.97
CA LYS A 805 62.66 -35.35 -13.19
C LYS A 805 61.38 -36.12 -13.64
N LYS A 806 60.64 -36.66 -12.66
CA LYS A 806 59.33 -37.34 -12.93
C LYS A 806 58.31 -36.33 -13.47
N ILE A 807 58.15 -35.16 -12.82
CA ILE A 807 57.25 -34.09 -13.27
C ILE A 807 57.64 -33.64 -14.68
N GLN A 808 58.93 -33.35 -14.93
CA GLN A 808 59.46 -32.92 -16.21
C GLN A 808 59.15 -33.95 -17.29
N THR A 809 59.47 -35.21 -17.08
CA THR A 809 59.21 -36.28 -18.09
C THR A 809 57.71 -36.41 -18.42
N ASN A 810 56.86 -36.31 -17.42
CA ASN A 810 55.41 -36.35 -17.66
C ASN A 810 54.91 -35.13 -18.46
N LEU A 811 55.45 -33.93 -18.21
CA LEU A 811 55.14 -32.71 -18.96
C LEU A 811 55.63 -32.81 -20.41
N GLU A 812 56.84 -33.33 -20.64
CA GLU A 812 57.38 -33.58 -21.95
C GLU A 812 56.54 -34.57 -22.75
N GLN A 813 56.15 -35.69 -22.13
CA GLN A 813 55.37 -36.73 -22.78
C GLN A 813 53.90 -36.33 -23.07
N LYS A 814 53.25 -35.68 -22.14
CA LYS A 814 51.82 -35.37 -22.27
C LYS A 814 51.53 -34.06 -22.98
N LEU A 815 52.39 -33.07 -22.88
CA LEU A 815 52.19 -31.73 -23.44
C LEU A 815 53.22 -31.35 -24.51
N GLY A 816 54.19 -32.21 -24.83
CA GLY A 816 55.25 -31.86 -25.72
C GLY A 816 56.14 -30.71 -25.20
N ALA A 817 56.17 -30.50 -23.87
CA ALA A 817 56.95 -29.46 -23.25
C ALA A 817 58.43 -29.65 -23.51
N GLN A 818 59.17 -28.56 -23.75
CA GLN A 818 60.63 -28.56 -23.87
C GLN A 818 61.24 -27.66 -22.84
N LEU A 819 62.30 -28.09 -22.18
CA LEU A 819 63.01 -27.18 -21.28
C LEU A 819 63.72 -26.10 -22.09
N ARG A 820 63.54 -24.87 -21.67
CA ARG A 820 64.25 -23.71 -22.17
C ARG A 820 65.52 -23.54 -21.31
N GLY A 821 66.69 -23.82 -21.89
CA GLY A 821 67.92 -23.62 -21.18
C GLY A 821 68.34 -22.17 -21.03
#